data_5df86d296a91d8d5eaa9c58c800d00c2
#
_entry.id   5df86d296a91d8d5eaa9c58c800d00c2
#
_cell.length_a   1.000
_cell.length_b   1.000
_cell.length_c   1.000
_cell.angle_alpha   90.00
_cell.angle_beta   90.00
_cell.angle_gamma   90.00
#
_symmetry.space_group_name_H-M   'P 1'
#
loop_
_entity.id
_entity.type
_entity.pdbx_description
1 polymer ?
#
loop_
_entity_poly.entity_id
_entity_poly.type
_entity_poly.pdbx_seq_one_letter_code
_entity_poly.pdbx_strand_id
1 'polypeptide(L)'
;DVEGKLHITLSNGIYVDNTNLKASMQNRIRRMAAISNPIFYKNQAIGTSNYDTPRWIYLGKDHLSGYIQIPKGLQDELLEKVKKASIDYEIEDEREQGRKIRVEFEGELRPEQDKALKELTKYDNGILHAATAFGKTVVSSAIIAQKKVNTLIILESSALIEQWEDALNKFLSINEELPTYKTKTGRTKTRKNLIGTLQGAHDSMTGIVDIAMAGSLYKKNEYHQLLNQYGLIIVDECHHAASETIANVLKEVKAKYVYGVTATPKRGDGLEKISYMLIGPIRYSYTAREKAREQGIQHLVYPRFTRTVPPRGVLTNRMHPNEAYEIIHNNDIRDEQIIADVKNCVSAGRTPVVLSRYKDHSEKLFGQLKNHAGHVFLMTGNNSRKEHKKILEQMHQVAKDESLILIATGSLVGEGFDFPRLDTLFMATLVSFRGVVEQYAGRLNRDYAGKENVIIYDYVDNHIPMFDNMYAKRLQAYKQIGYELVCGLQNNKQEAHAIYDGDTYSEIYNKDLLNANKNIIISSPAISGQKIYELINILQEKQTMGVEVTIVTCTPDTYGFGDAAYWMQLHEDMRKAGFYIKTVEESCEHFAIIDREIVWYGNINLLAKNKIDDSIMRVSSTEIASELMELTFGNNDRKNNLVQDPIKIETNKLKKV
;
A
#
# COMPACT_ATOMS: atom_id res chain seq x y z
N ASP A 1 -13.18 -39.05 -9.17
CA ASP A 1 -11.96 -39.81 -9.04
C ASP A 1 -11.61 -40.20 -7.59
N VAL A 2 -12.61 -40.59 -6.82
CA VAL A 2 -12.53 -41.13 -5.44
C VAL A 2 -13.32 -42.44 -5.43
N GLU A 3 -12.78 -43.50 -4.83
CA GLU A 3 -13.52 -44.71 -4.55
C GLU A 3 -14.18 -44.58 -3.18
N GLY A 4 -15.50 -44.30 -3.14
CA GLY A 4 -16.26 -44.07 -1.91
C GLY A 4 -16.38 -42.60 -1.52
N LYS A 5 -16.67 -42.34 -0.23
CA LYS A 5 -16.77 -40.98 0.33
C LYS A 5 -15.40 -40.44 0.70
N LEU A 6 -15.19 -39.13 0.48
CA LEU A 6 -14.02 -38.43 0.93
C LEU A 6 -14.16 -38.02 2.40
N HIS A 7 -13.26 -38.50 3.25
CA HIS A 7 -13.22 -38.11 4.67
C HIS A 7 -12.38 -36.85 4.86
N ILE A 8 -12.96 -35.86 5.51
CA ILE A 8 -12.33 -34.57 5.80
C ILE A 8 -12.45 -34.29 7.29
N THR A 9 -11.32 -34.14 7.96
CA THR A 9 -11.30 -33.74 9.38
C THR A 9 -10.86 -32.31 9.53
N LEU A 10 -11.63 -31.50 10.24
CA LEU A 10 -11.33 -30.12 10.57
C LEU A 10 -10.69 -30.02 11.96
N SER A 11 -9.48 -29.46 12.05
CA SER A 11 -8.77 -29.29 13.31
C SER A 11 -7.90 -28.00 13.24
N ASN A 12 -6.61 -28.06 13.57
CA ASN A 12 -5.67 -26.94 13.31
C ASN A 12 -5.37 -26.70 11.83
N GLY A 13 -5.89 -27.54 10.95
CA GLY A 13 -5.91 -27.49 9.50
C GLY A 13 -7.07 -28.32 8.97
N ILE A 14 -7.11 -28.54 7.68
CA ILE A 14 -8.04 -29.42 7.00
C ILE A 14 -7.27 -30.70 6.63
N TYR A 15 -7.62 -31.81 7.19
CA TYR A 15 -7.02 -33.12 6.94
C TYR A 15 -7.90 -33.88 5.95
N VAL A 16 -7.36 -34.16 4.78
CA VAL A 16 -8.06 -34.89 3.73
C VAL A 16 -7.47 -36.27 3.64
N ASP A 17 -8.28 -37.31 3.88
CA ASP A 17 -7.87 -38.71 3.70
C ASP A 17 -7.52 -38.92 2.21
N ASN A 18 -6.29 -39.37 1.95
CA ASN A 18 -5.78 -39.55 0.59
C ASN A 18 -5.72 -41.00 0.15
N THR A 19 -6.13 -41.95 1.02
CA THR A 19 -6.00 -43.40 0.75
C THR A 19 -6.76 -43.83 -0.48
N ASN A 20 -7.93 -43.23 -0.74
CA ASN A 20 -8.80 -43.54 -1.88
C ASN A 20 -8.77 -42.45 -2.97
N LEU A 21 -7.82 -41.49 -2.89
CA LEU A 21 -7.70 -40.42 -3.86
C LEU A 21 -6.71 -40.77 -4.97
N LYS A 22 -7.12 -40.57 -6.22
CA LYS A 22 -6.18 -40.62 -7.35
C LYS A 22 -5.10 -39.53 -7.24
N ALA A 23 -3.89 -39.82 -7.69
CA ALA A 23 -2.74 -38.93 -7.63
C ALA A 23 -3.02 -37.54 -8.24
N SER A 24 -3.86 -37.45 -9.28
CA SER A 24 -4.29 -36.18 -9.89
C SER A 24 -5.05 -35.30 -8.90
N MET A 25 -5.94 -35.87 -8.11
CA MET A 25 -6.71 -35.12 -7.10
C MET A 25 -5.85 -34.75 -5.90
N GLN A 26 -5.02 -35.67 -5.41
CA GLN A 26 -4.04 -35.36 -4.37
C GLN A 26 -3.17 -34.16 -4.77
N ASN A 27 -2.67 -34.12 -6.02
CA ASN A 27 -1.87 -33.01 -6.53
C ASN A 27 -2.67 -31.71 -6.65
N ARG A 28 -3.96 -31.78 -6.99
CA ARG A 28 -4.85 -30.60 -6.99
C ARG A 28 -5.01 -30.03 -5.58
N ILE A 29 -5.21 -30.88 -4.58
CA ILE A 29 -5.33 -30.46 -3.17
C ILE A 29 -4.01 -29.84 -2.69
N ARG A 30 -2.85 -30.45 -2.96
CA ARG A 30 -1.54 -29.88 -2.62
C ARG A 30 -1.32 -28.51 -3.26
N ARG A 31 -1.70 -28.34 -4.52
CA ARG A 31 -1.58 -27.05 -5.24
C ARG A 31 -2.40 -25.93 -4.63
N MET A 32 -3.52 -26.23 -3.97
CA MET A 32 -4.30 -25.22 -3.26
C MET A 32 -3.50 -24.57 -2.11
N ALA A 33 -2.66 -25.38 -1.43
CA ALA A 33 -1.81 -24.92 -0.33
C ALA A 33 -0.43 -24.40 -0.79
N ALA A 34 -0.22 -24.19 -2.09
CA ALA A 34 1.03 -23.73 -2.66
C ALA A 34 0.88 -22.37 -3.35
N ILE A 35 1.84 -21.48 -3.13
CA ILE A 35 1.94 -20.19 -3.82
C ILE A 35 3.31 -20.04 -4.48
N SER A 36 3.37 -19.29 -5.57
CA SER A 36 4.65 -18.90 -6.15
C SER A 36 5.42 -18.00 -5.19
N ASN A 37 6.72 -18.24 -5.04
CA ASN A 37 7.58 -17.45 -4.16
C ASN A 37 8.05 -16.17 -4.86
N PRO A 38 7.59 -14.98 -4.46
CA PRO A 38 8.00 -13.74 -5.11
C PRO A 38 9.51 -13.48 -5.02
N ILE A 39 10.16 -13.95 -3.95
CA ILE A 39 11.61 -13.79 -3.75
C ILE A 39 12.38 -14.57 -4.81
N PHE A 40 11.94 -15.78 -5.16
CA PHE A 40 12.55 -16.57 -6.20
C PHE A 40 12.58 -15.82 -7.55
N TYR A 41 11.44 -15.25 -7.95
CA TYR A 41 11.35 -14.51 -9.21
C TYR A 41 12.08 -13.17 -9.16
N LYS A 42 12.12 -12.51 -8.01
CA LYS A 42 12.93 -11.31 -7.82
C LYS A 42 14.41 -11.61 -7.96
N ASN A 43 14.91 -12.65 -7.30
CA ASN A 43 16.30 -13.08 -7.41
C ASN A 43 16.65 -13.44 -8.86
N GLN A 44 15.76 -14.17 -9.56
CA GLN A 44 15.95 -14.50 -10.97
C GLN A 44 16.04 -13.25 -11.85
N ALA A 45 15.21 -12.26 -11.61
CA ALA A 45 15.19 -11.01 -12.37
C ALA A 45 16.46 -10.16 -12.19
N ILE A 46 17.09 -10.22 -11.01
CA ILE A 46 18.34 -9.49 -10.72
C ILE A 46 19.61 -10.34 -10.88
N GLY A 47 19.47 -11.59 -11.36
CA GLY A 47 20.62 -12.51 -11.57
C GLY A 47 21.26 -13.04 -10.28
N THR A 48 20.54 -12.99 -9.12
CA THR A 48 21.03 -13.53 -7.85
C THR A 48 20.73 -15.02 -7.73
N SER A 49 21.59 -15.77 -7.03
CA SER A 49 21.40 -17.22 -6.82
C SER A 49 20.10 -17.53 -6.06
N ASN A 50 19.40 -18.57 -6.50
CA ASN A 50 18.20 -19.11 -5.87
C ASN A 50 18.47 -20.44 -5.14
N TYR A 51 19.72 -20.75 -4.77
CA TYR A 51 20.11 -22.05 -4.21
C TYR A 51 19.25 -22.46 -3.01
N ASP A 52 18.98 -21.53 -2.07
CA ASP A 52 18.17 -21.76 -0.88
C ASP A 52 16.74 -21.16 -0.96
N THR A 53 16.33 -20.71 -2.15
CA THR A 53 15.03 -20.06 -2.33
C THR A 53 14.12 -20.96 -3.17
N PRO A 54 13.15 -21.67 -2.56
CA PRO A 54 12.25 -22.54 -3.31
C PRO A 54 11.35 -21.72 -4.24
N ARG A 55 11.05 -22.26 -5.43
CA ARG A 55 10.15 -21.65 -6.41
C ARG A 55 8.72 -21.51 -5.89
N TRP A 56 8.29 -22.44 -5.00
CA TRP A 56 6.96 -22.51 -4.43
C TRP A 56 7.05 -22.53 -2.92
N ILE A 57 6.18 -21.80 -2.25
CA ILE A 57 5.95 -21.89 -0.81
C ILE A 57 4.77 -22.82 -0.61
N TYR A 58 4.98 -23.96 0.05
CA TYR A 58 3.95 -24.93 0.37
C TYR A 58 3.58 -24.86 1.84
N LEU A 59 2.31 -24.56 2.12
CA LEU A 59 1.78 -24.43 3.48
C LEU A 59 1.07 -25.69 3.98
N GLY A 60 0.94 -26.69 3.12
CA GLY A 60 0.39 -28.00 3.48
C GLY A 60 1.43 -28.94 4.08
N LYS A 61 0.98 -30.12 4.50
CA LYS A 61 1.82 -31.19 5.01
C LYS A 61 1.22 -32.54 4.60
N ASP A 62 2.07 -33.43 4.12
CA ASP A 62 1.69 -34.83 3.89
C ASP A 62 2.04 -35.67 5.13
N HIS A 63 1.06 -36.38 5.66
CA HIS A 63 1.23 -37.26 6.81
C HIS A 63 1.42 -38.71 6.38
N LEU A 64 2.33 -39.42 7.03
CA LEU A 64 2.58 -40.83 6.77
C LEU A 64 1.35 -41.70 7.03
N SER A 65 0.39 -41.21 7.83
CA SER A 65 -0.89 -41.84 8.12
C SER A 65 -1.93 -41.77 7.00
N GLY A 66 -1.55 -41.25 5.81
CA GLY A 66 -2.44 -41.22 4.67
C GLY A 66 -3.34 -39.95 4.63
N TYR A 67 -2.90 -38.84 5.17
CA TYR A 67 -3.63 -37.57 5.12
C TYR A 67 -2.81 -36.46 4.44
N ILE A 68 -3.50 -35.62 3.68
CA ILE A 68 -2.99 -34.36 3.20
C ILE A 68 -3.58 -33.26 4.08
N GLN A 69 -2.74 -32.57 4.83
CA GLN A 69 -3.13 -31.41 5.63
C GLN A 69 -2.96 -30.14 4.80
N ILE A 70 -3.99 -29.33 4.72
CA ILE A 70 -3.95 -27.99 4.13
C ILE A 70 -4.44 -26.93 5.13
N PRO A 71 -4.08 -25.65 4.94
CA PRO A 71 -4.51 -24.60 5.85
C PRO A 71 -6.03 -24.43 5.92
N LYS A 72 -6.53 -24.08 7.11
CA LYS A 72 -7.96 -23.97 7.43
C LYS A 72 -8.73 -22.96 6.58
N GLY A 73 -8.08 -21.90 6.13
CA GLY A 73 -8.70 -20.86 5.30
C GLY A 73 -9.09 -21.33 3.89
N LEU A 74 -8.64 -22.51 3.48
CA LEU A 74 -8.96 -23.11 2.18
C LEU A 74 -10.23 -23.98 2.21
N GLN A 75 -10.97 -24.00 3.31
CA GLN A 75 -12.14 -24.88 3.48
C GLN A 75 -13.19 -24.65 2.37
N ASP A 76 -13.56 -23.42 2.09
CA ASP A 76 -14.58 -23.12 1.07
C ASP A 76 -14.12 -23.54 -0.32
N GLU A 77 -12.86 -23.26 -0.65
CA GLU A 77 -12.27 -23.63 -1.94
C GLU A 77 -12.20 -25.14 -2.12
N LEU A 78 -11.83 -25.88 -1.06
CA LEU A 78 -11.82 -27.34 -1.07
C LEU A 78 -13.22 -27.90 -1.31
N LEU A 79 -14.21 -27.46 -0.52
CA LEU A 79 -15.58 -27.93 -0.62
C LEU A 79 -16.22 -27.59 -1.96
N GLU A 80 -15.92 -26.42 -2.53
CA GLU A 80 -16.36 -26.05 -3.86
C GLU A 80 -15.79 -26.98 -4.94
N LYS A 81 -14.49 -27.31 -4.85
CA LYS A 81 -13.84 -28.23 -5.81
C LYS A 81 -14.37 -29.66 -5.68
N VAL A 82 -14.60 -30.13 -4.46
CA VAL A 82 -15.17 -31.46 -4.20
C VAL A 82 -16.60 -31.56 -4.76
N LYS A 83 -17.43 -30.53 -4.54
CA LYS A 83 -18.78 -30.44 -5.09
C LYS A 83 -18.78 -30.39 -6.61
N LYS A 84 -17.91 -29.55 -7.23
CA LYS A 84 -17.77 -29.49 -8.70
C LYS A 84 -17.32 -30.80 -9.32
N ALA A 85 -16.55 -31.58 -8.59
CA ALA A 85 -16.13 -32.93 -9.03
C ALA A 85 -17.19 -34.01 -8.75
N SER A 86 -18.35 -33.65 -8.17
CA SER A 86 -19.42 -34.58 -7.76
C SER A 86 -18.93 -35.70 -6.85
N ILE A 87 -18.03 -35.39 -5.93
CA ILE A 87 -17.45 -36.32 -4.94
C ILE A 87 -18.29 -36.23 -3.67
N ASP A 88 -18.81 -37.37 -3.22
CA ASP A 88 -19.44 -37.46 -1.91
C ASP A 88 -18.39 -37.33 -0.79
N TYR A 89 -18.69 -36.53 0.22
CA TYR A 89 -17.79 -36.31 1.34
C TYR A 89 -18.52 -36.30 2.69
N GLU A 90 -17.77 -36.56 3.73
CA GLU A 90 -18.20 -36.38 5.12
C GLU A 90 -17.15 -35.54 5.86
N ILE A 91 -17.62 -34.75 6.81
CA ILE A 91 -16.78 -33.84 7.59
C ILE A 91 -16.88 -34.24 9.06
N GLU A 92 -15.72 -34.46 9.66
CA GLU A 92 -15.55 -34.59 11.10
C GLU A 92 -14.96 -33.29 11.65
N ASP A 93 -15.64 -32.66 12.62
CA ASP A 93 -15.23 -31.36 13.20
C ASP A 93 -14.61 -31.60 14.59
N GLU A 94 -13.29 -31.62 14.65
CA GLU A 94 -12.47 -31.72 15.86
C GLU A 94 -11.94 -30.37 16.34
N ARG A 95 -12.46 -29.26 15.82
CA ARG A 95 -12.03 -27.93 16.21
C ARG A 95 -12.46 -27.63 17.65
N GLU A 96 -11.63 -26.84 18.36
CA GLU A 96 -11.91 -26.39 19.70
C GLU A 96 -13.09 -25.40 19.71
N GLN A 97 -14.18 -25.80 20.38
CA GLN A 97 -15.41 -25.03 20.51
C GLN A 97 -15.24 -23.87 21.49
N GLY A 98 -14.25 -23.98 22.38
CA GLY A 98 -14.01 -23.06 23.47
C GLY A 98 -15.02 -23.17 24.63
N ARG A 99 -14.70 -22.50 25.72
CA ARG A 99 -15.57 -22.35 26.87
C ARG A 99 -16.59 -21.23 26.62
N LYS A 100 -17.87 -21.49 26.86
CA LYS A 100 -18.88 -20.43 26.83
C LYS A 100 -18.60 -19.40 27.91
N ILE A 101 -18.73 -18.12 27.59
CA ILE A 101 -18.60 -17.00 28.52
C ILE A 101 -19.84 -16.12 28.49
N ARG A 102 -20.13 -15.50 29.62
CA ARG A 102 -21.24 -14.53 29.75
C ARG A 102 -20.70 -13.16 29.42
N VAL A 103 -20.92 -12.73 28.18
CA VAL A 103 -20.45 -11.46 27.65
C VAL A 103 -21.54 -10.82 26.80
N GLU A 104 -21.67 -9.51 26.92
CA GLU A 104 -22.61 -8.70 26.17
C GLU A 104 -21.87 -7.52 25.52
N PHE A 105 -22.36 -7.08 24.38
CA PHE A 105 -21.81 -5.91 23.67
C PHE A 105 -22.47 -4.65 24.22
N GLU A 106 -21.65 -3.69 24.67
CA GLU A 106 -22.07 -2.37 25.11
C GLU A 106 -21.73 -1.34 24.05
N GLY A 107 -22.74 -0.79 23.40
CA GLY A 107 -22.60 0.22 22.38
C GLY A 107 -23.56 0.04 21.21
N GLU A 108 -23.49 0.94 20.26
CA GLU A 108 -24.25 0.88 19.02
C GLU A 108 -23.31 0.73 17.83
N LEU A 109 -23.63 -0.24 16.96
CA LEU A 109 -22.91 -0.41 15.70
C LEU A 109 -23.49 0.55 14.65
N ARG A 110 -22.60 1.19 13.92
CA ARG A 110 -23.00 1.89 12.70
C ARG A 110 -23.53 0.91 11.66
N PRO A 111 -24.38 1.34 10.70
CA PRO A 111 -24.97 0.45 9.70
C PRO A 111 -23.94 -0.42 8.94
N GLU A 112 -22.81 0.18 8.56
CA GLU A 112 -21.73 -0.53 7.86
C GLU A 112 -20.99 -1.53 8.77
N GLN A 113 -20.91 -1.26 10.09
CA GLN A 113 -20.33 -2.17 11.08
C GLN A 113 -21.27 -3.35 11.37
N ASP A 114 -22.57 -3.11 11.47
CA ASP A 114 -23.59 -4.15 11.64
C ASP A 114 -23.60 -5.09 10.42
N LYS A 115 -23.50 -4.52 9.21
CA LYS A 115 -23.38 -5.29 7.98
C LYS A 115 -22.11 -6.14 7.98
N ALA A 116 -20.97 -5.58 8.40
CA ALA A 116 -19.71 -6.30 8.51
C ALA A 116 -19.82 -7.47 9.51
N LEU A 117 -20.42 -7.23 10.68
CA LEU A 117 -20.66 -8.26 11.68
C LEU A 117 -21.51 -9.42 11.12
N LYS A 118 -22.61 -9.10 10.46
CA LYS A 118 -23.51 -10.09 9.85
C LYS A 118 -22.83 -10.92 8.78
N GLU A 119 -22.04 -10.27 7.89
CA GLU A 119 -21.34 -10.99 6.82
C GLU A 119 -20.22 -11.88 7.34
N LEU A 120 -19.45 -11.44 8.32
CA LEU A 120 -18.38 -12.23 8.92
C LEU A 120 -18.92 -13.45 9.67
N THR A 121 -19.95 -13.24 10.48
CA THR A 121 -20.46 -14.29 11.42
C THR A 121 -21.30 -15.37 10.73
N LYS A 122 -21.62 -15.22 9.44
CA LYS A 122 -22.16 -16.30 8.59
C LYS A 122 -21.18 -17.49 8.45
N TYR A 123 -19.90 -17.23 8.65
CA TYR A 123 -18.81 -18.18 8.47
C TYR A 123 -18.04 -18.36 9.77
N ASP A 124 -17.36 -19.48 9.93
CA ASP A 124 -16.51 -19.76 11.09
C ASP A 124 -15.15 -19.04 10.97
N ASN A 125 -14.77 -18.64 9.76
CA ASN A 125 -13.49 -17.98 9.47
C ASN A 125 -13.60 -16.92 8.37
N GLY A 126 -12.68 -15.99 8.37
CA GLY A 126 -12.58 -14.97 7.32
C GLY A 126 -11.94 -13.68 7.78
N ILE A 127 -11.80 -12.77 6.85
CA ILE A 127 -11.11 -11.49 7.04
C ILE A 127 -12.08 -10.34 6.83
N LEU A 128 -12.05 -9.38 7.76
CA LEU A 128 -12.60 -8.05 7.62
C LEU A 128 -11.54 -7.13 7.03
N HIS A 129 -11.71 -6.73 5.79
CA HIS A 129 -10.95 -5.63 5.21
C HIS A 129 -11.72 -4.33 5.43
N ALA A 130 -11.20 -3.46 6.28
CA ALA A 130 -11.86 -2.19 6.55
C ALA A 130 -10.87 -1.06 6.74
N ALA A 131 -11.15 0.07 6.10
CA ALA A 131 -10.32 1.28 6.16
C ALA A 131 -10.01 1.69 7.61
N THR A 132 -8.93 2.42 7.79
CA THR A 132 -8.59 3.02 9.09
C THR A 132 -9.77 3.87 9.59
N ALA A 133 -10.01 3.84 10.90
CA ALA A 133 -11.16 4.49 11.54
C ALA A 133 -12.55 3.89 11.20
N PHE A 134 -12.62 2.72 10.58
CA PHE A 134 -13.87 1.96 10.46
C PHE A 134 -14.41 1.49 11.83
N GLY A 135 -13.53 1.30 12.81
CA GLY A 135 -13.86 0.70 14.10
C GLY A 135 -13.75 -0.83 14.07
N LYS A 136 -12.68 -1.36 13.47
CA LYS A 136 -12.39 -2.81 13.43
C LYS A 136 -12.46 -3.45 14.81
N THR A 137 -11.91 -2.78 15.84
CA THR A 137 -11.94 -3.25 17.24
C THR A 137 -13.35 -3.31 17.80
N VAL A 138 -14.24 -2.35 17.43
CA VAL A 138 -15.66 -2.34 17.82
C VAL A 138 -16.38 -3.56 17.23
N VAL A 139 -16.20 -3.81 15.92
CA VAL A 139 -16.79 -5.00 15.27
C VAL A 139 -16.24 -6.28 15.88
N SER A 140 -14.95 -6.33 16.19
CA SER A 140 -14.34 -7.47 16.88
C SER A 140 -14.95 -7.72 18.25
N SER A 141 -15.20 -6.67 19.04
CA SER A 141 -15.91 -6.78 20.33
C SER A 141 -17.34 -7.31 20.14
N ALA A 142 -18.04 -6.85 19.11
CA ALA A 142 -19.36 -7.37 18.77
C ALA A 142 -19.34 -8.85 18.36
N ILE A 143 -18.30 -9.31 17.63
CA ILE A 143 -18.11 -10.72 17.30
C ILE A 143 -17.94 -11.56 18.57
N ILE A 144 -17.13 -11.09 19.54
CA ILE A 144 -16.92 -11.77 20.83
C ILE A 144 -18.25 -11.93 21.56
N ALA A 145 -19.02 -10.85 21.65
CA ALA A 145 -20.32 -10.88 22.31
C ALA A 145 -21.36 -11.75 21.58
N GLN A 146 -21.27 -11.87 20.27
CA GLN A 146 -22.18 -12.71 19.48
C GLN A 146 -21.82 -14.20 19.58
N LYS A 147 -20.53 -14.55 19.54
CA LYS A 147 -20.07 -15.94 19.61
C LYS A 147 -20.13 -16.50 21.03
N LYS A 148 -19.97 -15.64 22.05
CA LYS A 148 -20.07 -16.00 23.48
C LYS A 148 -19.15 -17.15 23.90
N VAL A 149 -17.94 -17.19 23.33
CA VAL A 149 -16.91 -18.17 23.69
C VAL A 149 -15.62 -17.44 24.07
N ASN A 150 -14.81 -18.08 24.89
CA ASN A 150 -13.53 -17.52 25.28
C ASN A 150 -12.67 -17.17 24.07
N THR A 151 -12.00 -16.03 24.13
CA THR A 151 -11.40 -15.37 22.97
C THR A 151 -9.95 -15.01 23.22
N LEU A 152 -9.11 -15.21 22.21
CA LEU A 152 -7.74 -14.74 22.17
C LEU A 152 -7.55 -13.77 21.00
N ILE A 153 -7.06 -12.57 21.31
CA ILE A 153 -6.67 -11.55 20.31
C ILE A 153 -5.16 -11.62 20.13
N ILE A 154 -4.70 -11.80 18.89
CA ILE A 154 -3.29 -11.93 18.54
C ILE A 154 -2.83 -10.62 17.89
N LEU A 155 -1.78 -10.01 18.45
CA LEU A 155 -1.16 -8.78 18.00
C LEU A 155 0.29 -9.01 17.59
N GLU A 156 0.78 -8.20 16.64
CA GLU A 156 2.19 -8.11 16.29
C GLU A 156 2.90 -6.98 17.02
N SER A 157 2.21 -5.85 17.23
CA SER A 157 2.76 -4.65 17.88
C SER A 157 2.24 -4.48 19.30
N SER A 158 3.16 -4.34 20.24
CA SER A 158 2.83 -4.08 21.65
C SER A 158 2.20 -2.71 21.89
N ALA A 159 2.32 -1.79 20.93
CA ALA A 159 1.69 -0.47 20.98
C ALA A 159 0.16 -0.55 20.95
N LEU A 160 -0.40 -1.65 20.43
CA LEU A 160 -1.84 -1.85 20.31
C LEU A 160 -2.48 -2.49 21.55
N ILE A 161 -1.71 -3.01 22.50
CA ILE A 161 -2.25 -3.72 23.69
C ILE A 161 -3.17 -2.80 24.48
N GLU A 162 -2.70 -1.63 24.87
CA GLU A 162 -3.48 -0.65 25.67
C GLU A 162 -4.77 -0.21 24.90
N GLN A 163 -4.65 0.02 23.59
CA GLN A 163 -5.80 0.37 22.75
C GLN A 163 -6.86 -0.75 22.71
N TRP A 164 -6.42 -2.01 22.63
CA TRP A 164 -7.33 -3.15 22.67
C TRP A 164 -7.96 -3.35 24.05
N GLU A 165 -7.16 -3.23 25.14
CA GLU A 165 -7.69 -3.28 26.51
C GLU A 165 -8.77 -2.22 26.73
N ASP A 166 -8.51 -0.97 26.36
CA ASP A 166 -9.46 0.14 26.49
C ASP A 166 -10.73 -0.12 25.68
N ALA A 167 -10.60 -0.60 24.45
CA ALA A 167 -11.75 -0.89 23.60
C ALA A 167 -12.60 -2.06 24.15
N LEU A 168 -11.97 -3.14 24.59
CA LEU A 168 -12.67 -4.29 25.17
C LEU A 168 -13.38 -3.90 26.47
N ASN A 169 -12.73 -3.12 27.35
CA ASN A 169 -13.36 -2.61 28.57
C ASN A 169 -14.52 -1.66 28.30
N LYS A 170 -14.47 -0.92 27.18
CA LYS A 170 -15.53 0.02 26.78
C LYS A 170 -16.72 -0.66 26.13
N PHE A 171 -16.49 -1.71 25.33
CA PHE A 171 -17.52 -2.30 24.46
C PHE A 171 -17.99 -3.68 24.91
N LEU A 172 -17.39 -4.26 25.96
CA LEU A 172 -17.83 -5.56 26.51
C LEU A 172 -18.17 -5.45 27.99
N SER A 173 -19.33 -6.00 28.34
CA SER A 173 -19.70 -6.35 29.71
C SER A 173 -19.50 -7.82 29.91
N ILE A 174 -18.50 -8.20 30.70
CA ILE A 174 -18.13 -9.60 30.95
C ILE A 174 -18.58 -9.95 32.38
N ASN A 175 -19.53 -10.87 32.50
CA ASN A 175 -20.08 -11.32 33.77
C ASN A 175 -19.56 -12.73 34.14
N GLU A 176 -18.26 -12.82 34.39
CA GLU A 176 -17.55 -14.03 34.79
C GLU A 176 -16.86 -13.84 36.15
N GLU A 177 -16.58 -14.93 36.84
CA GLU A 177 -15.75 -14.90 38.04
C GLU A 177 -14.28 -14.70 37.68
N LEU A 178 -13.56 -13.95 38.54
CA LEU A 178 -12.13 -13.75 38.37
C LEU A 178 -11.38 -15.06 38.52
N PRO A 179 -10.63 -15.51 37.52
CA PRO A 179 -9.94 -16.80 37.55
C PRO A 179 -8.79 -16.82 38.57
N THR A 180 -8.56 -17.96 39.14
CA THR A 180 -7.42 -18.24 40.03
C THR A 180 -6.27 -18.85 39.24
N TYR A 181 -5.06 -18.61 39.69
CA TYR A 181 -3.84 -19.18 39.11
C TYR A 181 -2.83 -19.56 40.20
N LYS A 182 -1.99 -20.53 39.92
CA LYS A 182 -0.90 -20.94 40.82
C LYS A 182 0.36 -20.13 40.49
N THR A 183 0.95 -19.51 41.52
CA THR A 183 2.26 -18.86 41.41
C THR A 183 3.38 -19.89 41.27
N LYS A 184 4.58 -19.49 40.84
CA LYS A 184 5.77 -20.38 40.80
C LYS A 184 6.10 -20.99 42.17
N THR A 185 5.66 -20.38 43.27
CA THR A 185 5.81 -20.90 44.65
C THR A 185 4.62 -21.76 45.11
N GLY A 186 3.70 -22.15 44.19
CA GLY A 186 2.55 -22.99 44.49
C GLY A 186 1.36 -22.31 45.16
N ARG A 187 1.45 -21.00 45.49
CA ARG A 187 0.35 -20.24 46.12
C ARG A 187 -0.74 -19.93 45.09
N THR A 188 -2.01 -20.15 45.45
CA THR A 188 -3.16 -19.75 44.63
C THR A 188 -3.39 -18.26 44.79
N LYS A 189 -3.51 -17.53 43.69
CA LYS A 189 -3.88 -16.11 43.62
C LYS A 189 -5.05 -15.93 42.63
N THR A 190 -5.82 -14.89 42.82
CA THR A 190 -6.90 -14.50 41.91
C THR A 190 -6.39 -13.44 40.93
N ARG A 191 -6.76 -13.53 39.64
CA ARG A 191 -6.50 -12.49 38.64
C ARG A 191 -7.23 -11.19 39.05
N LYS A 192 -6.68 -10.05 38.63
CA LYS A 192 -7.26 -8.74 38.96
C LYS A 192 -8.34 -8.30 37.97
N ASN A 193 -8.21 -8.74 36.72
CA ASN A 193 -9.07 -8.34 35.60
C ASN A 193 -9.60 -9.59 34.90
N LEU A 194 -10.72 -9.45 34.19
CA LEU A 194 -11.31 -10.48 33.33
C LEU A 194 -10.66 -10.52 31.95
N ILE A 195 -10.06 -9.40 31.53
CA ILE A 195 -9.26 -9.27 30.31
C ILE A 195 -7.80 -9.42 30.72
N GLY A 196 -7.11 -10.40 30.12
CA GLY A 196 -5.71 -10.69 30.40
C GLY A 196 -4.78 -10.29 29.25
N THR A 197 -3.49 -10.19 29.55
CA THR A 197 -2.47 -9.85 28.55
C THR A 197 -1.27 -10.78 28.65
N LEU A 198 -0.64 -11.04 27.49
CA LEU A 198 0.60 -11.79 27.36
C LEU A 198 1.60 -11.01 26.52
N GLN A 199 2.65 -10.51 27.18
CA GLN A 199 3.73 -9.76 26.52
C GLN A 199 5.09 -10.08 27.17
N GLY A 200 5.94 -10.76 26.44
CA GLY A 200 7.28 -11.12 26.92
C GLY A 200 7.24 -12.03 28.14
N ALA A 201 7.66 -11.50 29.30
CA ALA A 201 7.62 -12.21 30.59
C ALA A 201 6.34 -11.91 31.40
N HIS A 202 5.56 -10.92 30.97
CA HIS A 202 4.30 -10.56 31.62
C HIS A 202 3.20 -11.48 31.11
N ASP A 203 2.62 -12.25 32.02
CA ASP A 203 1.49 -13.14 31.78
C ASP A 203 0.39 -12.90 32.79
N SER A 204 -0.69 -12.27 32.35
CA SER A 204 -1.92 -12.09 33.11
C SER A 204 -3.12 -12.78 32.46
N MET A 205 -2.89 -13.71 31.54
CA MET A 205 -3.97 -14.41 30.80
C MET A 205 -4.98 -15.04 31.74
N THR A 206 -6.25 -14.91 31.38
CA THR A 206 -7.42 -15.31 32.16
C THR A 206 -8.10 -16.57 31.61
N GLY A 207 -7.92 -16.86 30.33
CA GLY A 207 -8.67 -17.86 29.60
C GLY A 207 -10.13 -17.45 29.28
N ILE A 208 -10.46 -16.16 29.45
CA ILE A 208 -11.77 -15.58 29.17
C ILE A 208 -11.71 -14.73 27.91
N VAL A 209 -11.11 -13.54 28.01
CA VAL A 209 -10.76 -12.68 26.87
C VAL A 209 -9.34 -12.21 27.08
N ASP A 210 -8.45 -12.61 26.22
CA ASP A 210 -7.03 -12.35 26.38
C ASP A 210 -6.43 -11.71 25.14
N ILE A 211 -5.42 -10.85 25.35
CA ILE A 211 -4.65 -10.17 24.30
C ILE A 211 -3.23 -10.68 24.39
N ALA A 212 -2.69 -11.20 23.30
CA ALA A 212 -1.34 -11.75 23.30
C ALA A 212 -0.50 -11.28 22.12
N MET A 213 0.76 -11.02 22.40
CA MET A 213 1.77 -10.85 21.37
C MET A 213 2.08 -12.21 20.73
N ALA A 214 2.10 -12.27 19.39
CA ALA A 214 2.40 -13.52 18.65
C ALA A 214 3.74 -14.14 19.08
N GLY A 215 4.79 -13.31 19.26
CA GLY A 215 6.10 -13.76 19.72
C GLY A 215 6.13 -14.25 21.19
N SER A 216 5.06 -14.01 21.97
CA SER A 216 4.92 -14.57 23.33
C SER A 216 4.12 -15.85 23.35
N LEU A 217 3.28 -16.10 22.35
CA LEU A 217 2.54 -17.34 22.17
C LEU A 217 3.41 -18.48 21.60
N TYR A 218 4.44 -18.15 20.84
CA TYR A 218 5.41 -19.09 20.28
C TYR A 218 6.83 -18.63 20.60
N LYS A 219 7.50 -19.36 21.46
CA LYS A 219 8.85 -19.02 21.95
C LYS A 219 9.70 -20.28 22.10
N LYS A 220 10.93 -20.27 21.58
CA LYS A 220 11.87 -21.39 21.68
C LYS A 220 11.29 -22.74 21.20
N ASN A 221 10.52 -22.70 20.11
CA ASN A 221 9.80 -23.85 19.53
C ASN A 221 8.72 -24.46 20.43
N GLU A 222 8.26 -23.73 21.44
CA GLU A 222 7.15 -24.14 22.31
C GLU A 222 5.98 -23.16 22.18
N TYR A 223 4.75 -23.71 22.22
CA TYR A 223 3.52 -22.93 22.18
C TYR A 223 2.98 -22.70 23.59
N HIS A 224 2.34 -21.55 23.80
CA HIS A 224 1.71 -21.25 25.08
C HIS A 224 0.57 -22.24 25.37
N GLN A 225 0.51 -22.75 26.62
CA GLN A 225 -0.41 -23.82 27.04
C GLN A 225 -1.89 -23.52 26.79
N LEU A 226 -2.29 -22.23 26.85
CA LEU A 226 -3.67 -21.82 26.63
C LEU A 226 -4.06 -21.70 25.17
N LEU A 227 -3.11 -21.71 24.22
CA LEU A 227 -3.38 -21.43 22.80
C LEU A 227 -4.56 -22.22 22.23
N ASN A 228 -4.63 -23.51 22.55
CA ASN A 228 -5.66 -24.42 22.02
C ASN A 228 -6.86 -24.61 22.98
N GLN A 229 -7.10 -23.67 23.89
CA GLN A 229 -8.28 -23.69 24.77
C GLN A 229 -9.32 -22.62 24.38
N TYR A 230 -8.99 -21.75 23.42
CA TYR A 230 -9.91 -20.70 22.95
C TYR A 230 -10.77 -21.17 21.79
N GLY A 231 -12.06 -20.84 21.84
CA GLY A 231 -12.99 -21.10 20.75
C GLY A 231 -12.96 -20.04 19.65
N LEU A 232 -12.49 -18.83 19.97
CA LEU A 232 -12.40 -17.71 19.04
C LEU A 232 -11.00 -17.10 19.07
N ILE A 233 -10.43 -16.94 17.89
CA ILE A 233 -9.19 -16.20 17.66
C ILE A 233 -9.48 -14.99 16.78
N ILE A 234 -8.98 -13.83 17.17
CA ILE A 234 -9.00 -12.61 16.36
C ILE A 234 -7.55 -12.18 16.10
N VAL A 235 -7.18 -11.97 14.84
CA VAL A 235 -5.84 -11.55 14.44
C VAL A 235 -5.93 -10.11 13.94
N ASP A 236 -5.34 -9.18 14.68
CA ASP A 236 -5.27 -7.79 14.25
C ASP A 236 -4.12 -7.60 13.26
N GLU A 237 -4.30 -6.64 12.35
CA GLU A 237 -3.43 -6.40 11.19
C GLU A 237 -2.99 -7.71 10.53
N CYS A 238 -3.98 -8.54 10.22
CA CYS A 238 -3.80 -9.92 9.77
C CYS A 238 -3.04 -10.06 8.43
N HIS A 239 -2.72 -8.95 7.75
CA HIS A 239 -1.79 -8.95 6.63
C HIS A 239 -0.37 -9.37 7.04
N HIS A 240 -0.03 -9.26 8.33
CA HIS A 240 1.21 -9.80 8.90
C HIS A 240 1.17 -11.32 9.16
N ALA A 241 0.04 -12.00 8.95
CA ALA A 241 -0.07 -13.45 9.17
C ALA A 241 0.89 -14.29 8.29
N ALA A 242 1.47 -13.68 7.25
CA ALA A 242 2.55 -14.30 6.46
C ALA A 242 3.93 -14.22 7.14
N SER A 243 4.10 -13.48 8.26
CA SER A 243 5.33 -13.53 9.05
C SER A 243 5.48 -14.90 9.70
N GLU A 244 6.72 -15.37 9.84
CA GLU A 244 7.01 -16.71 10.36
C GLU A 244 6.36 -16.97 11.73
N THR A 245 6.47 -16.00 12.64
CA THR A 245 5.94 -16.12 14.01
C THR A 245 4.42 -16.29 14.04
N ILE A 246 3.69 -15.39 13.34
CA ILE A 246 2.21 -15.46 13.32
C ILE A 246 1.75 -16.69 12.54
N ALA A 247 2.40 -17.01 11.41
CA ALA A 247 2.09 -18.19 10.64
C ALA A 247 2.23 -19.49 11.44
N ASN A 248 3.29 -19.61 12.25
CA ASN A 248 3.48 -20.78 13.12
C ASN A 248 2.39 -20.88 14.18
N VAL A 249 2.03 -19.77 14.84
CA VAL A 249 0.90 -19.75 15.79
C VAL A 249 -0.39 -20.19 15.11
N LEU A 250 -0.73 -19.63 13.95
CA LEU A 250 -1.99 -19.91 13.25
C LEU A 250 -2.09 -21.36 12.72
N LYS A 251 -0.96 -21.99 12.38
CA LYS A 251 -0.92 -23.42 11.99
C LYS A 251 -1.27 -24.36 13.14
N GLU A 252 -1.03 -23.95 14.39
CA GLU A 252 -1.32 -24.77 15.59
C GLU A 252 -2.68 -24.48 16.21
N VAL A 253 -3.30 -23.34 15.90
CA VAL A 253 -4.61 -22.94 16.43
C VAL A 253 -5.69 -23.95 16.03
N LYS A 254 -6.38 -24.54 17.02
CA LYS A 254 -7.53 -25.43 16.83
C LYS A 254 -8.89 -24.74 16.95
N ALA A 255 -8.92 -23.46 17.32
CA ALA A 255 -10.16 -22.71 17.52
C ALA A 255 -11.11 -22.84 16.31
N LYS A 256 -12.40 -23.02 16.62
CA LYS A 256 -13.45 -23.10 15.61
C LYS A 256 -13.58 -21.79 14.85
N TYR A 257 -13.57 -20.67 15.59
CA TYR A 257 -13.74 -19.34 15.00
C TYR A 257 -12.41 -18.63 14.85
N VAL A 258 -12.06 -18.23 13.63
CA VAL A 258 -10.80 -17.51 13.35
C VAL A 258 -11.09 -16.34 12.42
N TYR A 259 -11.00 -15.12 12.94
CA TYR A 259 -11.20 -13.91 12.14
C TYR A 259 -9.96 -13.04 12.13
N GLY A 260 -9.65 -12.49 10.95
CA GLY A 260 -8.62 -11.48 10.77
C GLY A 260 -9.24 -10.12 10.53
N VAL A 261 -8.59 -9.06 10.99
CA VAL A 261 -8.97 -7.69 10.68
C VAL A 261 -7.75 -6.95 10.13
N THR A 262 -7.93 -6.16 9.08
CA THR A 262 -6.85 -5.35 8.49
C THR A 262 -7.41 -4.17 7.70
N ALA A 263 -6.64 -3.07 7.66
CA ALA A 263 -6.89 -1.96 6.74
C ALA A 263 -6.23 -2.18 5.37
N THR A 264 -5.19 -2.99 5.31
CA THR A 264 -4.33 -3.17 4.14
C THR A 264 -4.16 -4.65 3.82
N PRO A 265 -5.10 -5.28 3.08
CA PRO A 265 -5.05 -6.73 2.83
C PRO A 265 -3.92 -7.13 1.87
N LYS A 266 -3.42 -6.19 1.04
CA LYS A 266 -2.31 -6.43 0.12
C LYS A 266 -0.97 -6.17 0.77
N ARG A 267 0.00 -7.04 0.50
CA ARG A 267 1.38 -6.92 0.97
C ARG A 267 2.30 -6.46 -0.15
N GLY A 268 3.33 -5.69 0.20
CA GLY A 268 4.35 -5.26 -0.76
C GLY A 268 5.24 -6.39 -1.28
N ASP A 269 5.29 -7.51 -0.57
CA ASP A 269 6.04 -8.70 -0.96
C ASP A 269 5.21 -9.74 -1.74
N GLY A 270 3.90 -9.52 -1.95
CA GLY A 270 3.01 -10.41 -2.69
C GLY A 270 2.61 -11.70 -1.95
N LEU A 271 2.86 -11.77 -0.64
CA LEU A 271 2.57 -12.95 0.20
C LEU A 271 1.19 -12.89 0.90
N GLU A 272 0.29 -11.97 0.51
CA GLU A 272 -1.04 -11.83 1.12
C GLU A 272 -1.89 -13.11 1.03
N LYS A 273 -1.67 -13.95 0.03
CA LYS A 273 -2.36 -15.23 -0.09
C LYS A 273 -2.13 -16.17 1.10
N ILE A 274 -0.99 -16.05 1.78
CA ILE A 274 -0.68 -16.81 3.00
C ILE A 274 -1.68 -16.45 4.10
N SER A 275 -1.98 -15.17 4.28
CA SER A 275 -2.97 -14.72 5.26
C SER A 275 -4.37 -15.30 4.96
N TYR A 276 -4.76 -15.34 3.69
CA TYR A 276 -6.05 -15.93 3.28
C TYR A 276 -6.06 -17.45 3.49
N MET A 277 -4.96 -18.13 3.26
CA MET A 277 -4.86 -19.58 3.51
C MET A 277 -4.92 -19.91 5.01
N LEU A 278 -4.27 -19.10 5.87
CA LEU A 278 -4.20 -19.39 7.31
C LEU A 278 -5.47 -18.98 8.07
N ILE A 279 -6.16 -17.93 7.62
CA ILE A 279 -7.32 -17.36 8.32
C ILE A 279 -8.61 -17.66 7.55
N GLY A 280 -8.67 -17.28 6.29
CA GLY A 280 -9.85 -17.40 5.43
C GLY A 280 -9.93 -16.25 4.42
N PRO A 281 -10.88 -16.29 3.49
CA PRO A 281 -11.08 -15.24 2.50
C PRO A 281 -11.62 -13.95 3.13
N ILE A 282 -11.53 -12.85 2.40
CA ILE A 282 -12.18 -11.59 2.78
C ILE A 282 -13.69 -11.79 2.67
N ARG A 283 -14.41 -11.68 3.80
CA ARG A 283 -15.88 -11.83 3.88
C ARG A 283 -16.61 -10.51 3.73
N TYR A 284 -15.98 -9.43 4.17
CA TYR A 284 -16.52 -8.08 4.03
C TYR A 284 -15.38 -7.09 3.76
N SER A 285 -15.64 -6.17 2.85
CA SER A 285 -14.69 -5.11 2.50
C SER A 285 -15.39 -3.76 2.62
N TYR A 286 -14.77 -2.82 3.33
CA TYR A 286 -15.18 -1.43 3.43
C TYR A 286 -13.98 -0.53 3.21
N THR A 287 -13.86 -0.02 2.01
CA THR A 287 -12.69 0.72 1.55
C THR A 287 -12.70 2.18 2.02
N ALA A 288 -11.54 2.82 2.02
CA ALA A 288 -11.42 4.25 2.29
C ALA A 288 -12.26 5.09 1.31
N ARG A 289 -12.44 4.61 0.07
CA ARG A 289 -13.25 5.26 -0.96
C ARG A 289 -14.75 5.21 -0.62
N GLU A 290 -15.24 4.10 -0.10
CA GLU A 290 -16.64 3.98 0.35
C GLU A 290 -16.88 4.91 1.54
N LYS A 291 -15.95 4.91 2.50
CA LYS A 291 -16.01 5.83 3.65
C LYS A 291 -16.03 7.30 3.22
N ALA A 292 -15.16 7.71 2.31
CA ALA A 292 -15.09 9.08 1.80
C ALA A 292 -16.41 9.53 1.15
N ARG A 293 -17.02 8.63 0.36
CA ARG A 293 -18.32 8.91 -0.29
C ARG A 293 -19.44 9.12 0.74
N GLU A 294 -19.48 8.32 1.80
CA GLU A 294 -20.51 8.42 2.85
C GLU A 294 -20.32 9.67 3.71
N GLN A 295 -19.09 10.07 4.00
CA GLN A 295 -18.77 11.25 4.81
C GLN A 295 -18.93 12.58 4.06
N GLY A 296 -18.95 12.57 2.72
CA GLY A 296 -18.96 13.78 1.91
C GLY A 296 -17.68 14.63 2.01
N ILE A 297 -16.61 14.09 2.62
CA ILE A 297 -15.30 14.75 2.75
C ILE A 297 -14.53 14.54 1.45
N GLN A 298 -14.04 15.62 0.85
CA GLN A 298 -13.18 15.53 -0.33
C GLN A 298 -11.77 15.09 0.07
N HIS A 299 -11.23 14.13 -0.66
CA HIS A 299 -9.87 13.62 -0.48
C HIS A 299 -9.02 14.06 -1.67
N LEU A 300 -8.05 14.94 -1.41
CA LEU A 300 -7.30 15.65 -2.45
C LEU A 300 -5.80 15.33 -2.37
N VAL A 301 -5.15 15.20 -3.51
CA VAL A 301 -3.68 15.13 -3.61
C VAL A 301 -3.19 16.28 -4.46
N TYR A 302 -2.21 17.02 -3.93
CA TYR A 302 -1.47 18.05 -4.64
C TYR A 302 -0.06 17.54 -4.97
N PRO A 303 0.20 17.09 -6.21
CA PRO A 303 1.55 16.79 -6.66
C PRO A 303 2.39 18.08 -6.68
N ARG A 304 3.55 18.03 -6.03
CA ARG A 304 4.50 19.14 -5.96
C ARG A 304 5.80 18.70 -6.61
N PHE A 305 6.01 19.06 -7.87
CA PHE A 305 7.24 18.75 -8.57
C PHE A 305 8.41 19.55 -7.97
N THR A 306 9.48 18.84 -7.63
CA THR A 306 10.67 19.44 -7.04
C THR A 306 11.74 19.67 -8.10
N ARG A 307 12.67 20.60 -7.82
CA ARG A 307 13.85 20.84 -8.66
C ARG A 307 15.07 20.08 -8.12
N THR A 308 14.86 18.90 -7.57
CA THR A 308 15.94 18.07 -7.04
C THR A 308 16.67 17.40 -8.19
N VAL A 309 17.85 17.89 -8.53
CA VAL A 309 18.72 17.34 -9.59
C VAL A 309 19.88 16.62 -8.93
N PRO A 310 20.19 15.37 -9.34
CA PRO A 310 21.38 14.66 -8.86
C PRO A 310 22.67 15.44 -9.19
N PRO A 311 23.72 15.32 -8.37
CA PRO A 311 25.02 15.92 -8.67
C PRO A 311 25.56 15.44 -10.03
N ARG A 312 26.26 16.32 -10.75
CA ARG A 312 26.86 15.97 -12.05
C ARG A 312 27.82 14.78 -11.92
N GLY A 313 27.71 13.81 -12.84
CA GLY A 313 28.54 12.62 -12.86
C GLY A 313 28.03 11.44 -12.01
N VAL A 314 26.89 11.57 -11.36
CA VAL A 314 26.26 10.45 -10.65
C VAL A 314 25.37 9.68 -11.61
N LEU A 315 25.63 8.36 -11.74
CA LEU A 315 24.81 7.45 -12.56
C LEU A 315 23.50 7.11 -11.83
N THR A 316 22.44 7.83 -12.14
CA THR A 316 21.14 7.70 -11.48
C THR A 316 20.54 6.29 -11.58
N ASN A 317 20.81 5.57 -12.67
CA ASN A 317 20.31 4.20 -12.90
C ASN A 317 20.94 3.12 -12.01
N ARG A 318 22.08 3.42 -11.36
CA ARG A 318 22.81 2.50 -10.47
C ARG A 318 22.93 3.04 -9.04
N MET A 319 22.23 4.11 -8.73
CA MET A 319 22.28 4.76 -7.43
C MET A 319 21.70 3.85 -6.34
N HIS A 320 22.42 3.73 -5.24
CA HIS A 320 21.90 3.02 -4.07
C HIS A 320 20.74 3.80 -3.44
N PRO A 321 19.68 3.12 -2.94
CA PRO A 321 18.53 3.81 -2.32
C PRO A 321 18.90 4.84 -1.25
N ASN A 322 19.88 4.57 -0.41
CA ASN A 322 20.31 5.51 0.63
C ASN A 322 20.93 6.79 0.03
N GLU A 323 21.72 6.68 -1.04
CA GLU A 323 22.30 7.84 -1.73
C GLU A 323 21.19 8.72 -2.34
N ALA A 324 20.17 8.11 -2.94
CA ALA A 324 19.03 8.82 -3.48
C ALA A 324 18.26 9.60 -2.38
N TYR A 325 18.05 8.97 -1.24
CA TYR A 325 17.42 9.65 -0.10
C TYR A 325 18.28 10.76 0.48
N GLU A 326 19.61 10.61 0.53
CA GLU A 326 20.53 11.68 0.98
C GLU A 326 20.44 12.92 0.08
N ILE A 327 20.30 12.74 -1.24
CA ILE A 327 20.15 13.86 -2.19
C ILE A 327 18.90 14.67 -1.88
N ILE A 328 17.77 14.04 -1.62
CA ILE A 328 16.52 14.79 -1.34
C ILE A 328 16.50 15.41 0.07
N HIS A 329 17.18 14.80 1.05
CA HIS A 329 17.23 15.33 2.43
C HIS A 329 18.22 16.49 2.60
N ASN A 330 19.26 16.54 1.78
CA ASN A 330 20.26 17.60 1.81
C ASN A 330 19.98 18.70 0.77
N ASN A 331 18.77 18.72 0.21
CA ASN A 331 18.38 19.72 -0.78
C ASN A 331 17.61 20.88 -0.13
N ASP A 332 18.32 21.99 0.10
CA ASP A 332 17.73 23.17 0.75
C ASP A 332 16.59 23.80 -0.06
N ILE A 333 16.67 23.79 -1.41
CA ILE A 333 15.61 24.33 -2.29
C ILE A 333 14.33 23.50 -2.12
N ARG A 334 14.47 22.19 -2.02
CA ARG A 334 13.33 21.30 -1.77
C ARG A 334 12.72 21.56 -0.39
N ASP A 335 13.53 21.73 0.63
CA ASP A 335 13.07 22.04 1.99
C ASP A 335 12.39 23.40 2.04
N GLU A 336 12.90 24.41 1.37
CA GLU A 336 12.26 25.74 1.25
C GLU A 336 10.87 25.61 0.62
N GLN A 337 10.70 24.79 -0.42
CA GLN A 337 9.39 24.52 -1.02
C GLN A 337 8.44 23.87 -0.02
N ILE A 338 8.89 22.84 0.72
CA ILE A 338 8.08 22.17 1.75
C ILE A 338 7.65 23.18 2.83
N ILE A 339 8.59 23.98 3.32
CA ILE A 339 8.34 24.99 4.37
C ILE A 339 7.35 26.05 3.89
N ALA A 340 7.50 26.54 2.66
CA ALA A 340 6.57 27.50 2.08
C ALA A 340 5.14 26.94 1.99
N ASP A 341 5.00 25.70 1.54
CA ASP A 341 3.73 25.01 1.44
C ASP A 341 3.09 24.79 2.83
N VAL A 342 3.89 24.41 3.83
CA VAL A 342 3.40 24.26 5.21
C VAL A 342 2.93 25.59 5.80
N LYS A 343 3.68 26.68 5.59
CA LYS A 343 3.29 28.03 6.04
C LYS A 343 1.97 28.47 5.41
N ASN A 344 1.82 28.29 4.11
CA ASN A 344 0.58 28.59 3.39
C ASN A 344 -0.60 27.77 3.94
N CYS A 345 -0.38 26.49 4.21
CA CYS A 345 -1.37 25.59 4.81
C CYS A 345 -1.83 26.09 6.18
N VAL A 346 -0.91 26.47 7.06
CA VAL A 346 -1.24 27.00 8.40
C VAL A 346 -1.97 28.34 8.29
N SER A 347 -1.54 29.23 7.39
CA SER A 347 -2.19 30.52 7.13
C SER A 347 -3.63 30.35 6.61
N ALA A 348 -3.93 29.23 5.96
CA ALA A 348 -5.28 28.85 5.54
C ALA A 348 -6.10 28.20 6.65
N GLY A 349 -5.62 28.20 7.91
CA GLY A 349 -6.32 27.64 9.06
C GLY A 349 -6.29 26.12 9.18
N ARG A 350 -5.43 25.44 8.43
CA ARG A 350 -5.31 23.99 8.40
C ARG A 350 -4.35 23.45 9.48
N THR A 351 -4.47 22.17 9.75
CA THR A 351 -3.64 21.48 10.76
C THR A 351 -2.75 20.43 10.07
N PRO A 352 -1.51 20.81 9.67
CA PRO A 352 -0.61 19.93 8.94
C PRO A 352 0.13 18.93 9.81
N VAL A 353 0.41 17.76 9.22
CA VAL A 353 1.47 16.86 9.64
C VAL A 353 2.53 16.75 8.55
N VAL A 354 3.80 16.92 8.93
CA VAL A 354 4.96 16.79 8.04
C VAL A 354 5.68 15.49 8.39
N LEU A 355 5.74 14.56 7.43
CA LEU A 355 6.37 13.26 7.64
C LEU A 355 7.72 13.19 6.93
N SER A 356 8.78 12.93 7.70
CA SER A 356 10.07 12.53 7.19
C SER A 356 10.44 11.13 7.66
N ARG A 357 11.24 10.43 6.88
CA ARG A 357 11.80 9.12 7.25
C ARG A 357 12.97 9.28 8.22
N TYR A 358 13.68 10.41 8.17
CA TYR A 358 14.94 10.63 8.88
C TYR A 358 14.75 11.65 9.99
N LYS A 359 15.33 11.32 11.13
CA LYS A 359 15.29 12.15 12.34
C LYS A 359 15.91 13.54 12.10
N ASP A 360 17.11 13.56 11.53
CA ASP A 360 17.87 14.80 11.33
C ASP A 360 17.12 15.75 10.38
N HIS A 361 16.48 15.22 9.36
CA HIS A 361 15.62 16.00 8.47
C HIS A 361 14.36 16.52 9.19
N SER A 362 13.74 15.70 10.06
CA SER A 362 12.60 16.15 10.89
C SER A 362 13.02 17.28 11.84
N GLU A 363 14.19 17.19 12.47
CA GLU A 363 14.76 18.21 13.36
C GLU A 363 15.10 19.50 12.59
N LYS A 364 15.65 19.40 11.37
CA LYS A 364 15.91 20.53 10.48
C LYS A 364 14.63 21.28 10.14
N LEU A 365 13.59 20.57 9.68
CA LEU A 365 12.29 21.16 9.36
C LEU A 365 11.63 21.78 10.62
N PHE A 366 11.74 21.13 11.77
CA PHE A 366 11.25 21.66 13.04
C PHE A 366 11.94 22.98 13.39
N GLY A 367 13.28 23.06 13.29
CA GLY A 367 14.04 24.26 13.54
C GLY A 367 13.58 25.46 12.70
N GLN A 368 13.17 25.21 11.44
CA GLN A 368 12.73 26.23 10.52
C GLN A 368 11.23 26.59 10.66
N LEU A 369 10.40 25.67 11.16
CA LEU A 369 8.95 25.86 11.30
C LEU A 369 8.51 26.27 12.72
N LYS A 370 9.36 26.15 13.76
CA LYS A 370 9.01 26.34 15.17
C LYS A 370 8.35 27.67 15.53
N ASN A 371 8.55 28.71 14.74
CA ASN A 371 8.01 30.04 14.97
C ASN A 371 6.86 30.40 14.01
N HIS A 372 6.33 29.42 13.23
CA HIS A 372 5.35 29.67 12.18
C HIS A 372 3.94 29.15 12.50
N ALA A 373 3.74 28.66 13.72
CA ALA A 373 2.42 28.35 14.26
C ALA A 373 2.42 28.63 15.77
N GLY A 374 1.24 28.72 16.38
CA GLY A 374 1.12 28.87 17.82
C GLY A 374 1.73 27.69 18.59
N HIS A 375 1.58 26.51 18.01
CA HIS A 375 2.13 25.26 18.57
C HIS A 375 2.80 24.42 17.49
N VAL A 376 4.04 24.00 17.73
CA VAL A 376 4.78 23.12 16.82
C VAL A 376 5.35 21.96 17.62
N PHE A 377 4.99 20.74 17.24
CA PHE A 377 5.39 19.52 17.92
C PHE A 377 6.32 18.68 17.05
N LEU A 378 7.31 18.07 17.69
CA LEU A 378 8.23 17.13 17.05
C LEU A 378 8.13 15.76 17.72
N MET A 379 7.82 14.73 16.93
CA MET A 379 7.79 13.34 17.36
C MET A 379 8.77 12.51 16.56
N THR A 380 9.79 11.96 17.21
CA THR A 380 10.82 11.12 16.58
C THR A 380 10.96 9.78 17.29
N GLY A 381 11.60 8.81 16.65
CA GLY A 381 11.84 7.48 17.22
C GLY A 381 12.70 7.47 18.49
N ASN A 382 13.33 8.59 18.83
CA ASN A 382 14.11 8.73 20.08
C ASN A 382 13.25 9.05 21.30
N ASN A 383 12.03 9.52 21.09
CA ASN A 383 11.12 9.79 22.17
C ASN A 383 10.65 8.46 22.80
N SER A 384 10.65 8.39 24.13
CA SER A 384 10.05 7.28 24.86
C SER A 384 8.52 7.25 24.67
N ARG A 385 7.89 6.10 24.92
CA ARG A 385 6.42 5.99 24.89
C ARG A 385 5.72 7.00 25.81
N LYS A 386 6.31 7.32 26.97
CA LYS A 386 5.80 8.32 27.90
C LYS A 386 5.85 9.73 27.31
N GLU A 387 6.92 10.06 26.61
CA GLU A 387 7.07 11.35 25.92
C GLU A 387 6.08 11.47 24.76
N HIS A 388 5.89 10.42 23.96
CA HIS A 388 4.88 10.41 22.90
C HIS A 388 3.47 10.66 23.46
N LYS A 389 3.11 9.98 24.54
CA LYS A 389 1.80 10.18 25.21
C LYS A 389 1.67 11.62 25.72
N LYS A 390 2.71 12.18 26.33
CA LYS A 390 2.73 13.57 26.81
C LYS A 390 2.58 14.57 25.65
N ILE A 391 3.28 14.37 24.53
CA ILE A 391 3.14 15.24 23.35
C ILE A 391 1.71 15.17 22.83
N LEU A 392 1.12 13.98 22.71
CA LEU A 392 -0.24 13.81 22.21
C LEU A 392 -1.25 14.47 23.16
N GLU A 393 -1.08 14.34 24.49
CA GLU A 393 -1.91 15.03 25.48
C GLU A 393 -1.81 16.57 25.34
N GLN A 394 -0.60 17.10 25.14
CA GLN A 394 -0.39 18.53 24.87
C GLN A 394 -1.06 18.99 23.57
N MET A 395 -0.99 18.19 22.50
CA MET A 395 -1.68 18.49 21.26
C MET A 395 -3.20 18.54 21.44
N HIS A 396 -3.78 17.65 22.24
CA HIS A 396 -5.22 17.65 22.55
C HIS A 396 -5.67 18.86 23.39
N GLN A 397 -4.75 19.49 24.13
CA GLN A 397 -5.03 20.69 24.91
C GLN A 397 -5.01 21.98 24.10
N VAL A 398 -4.45 21.96 22.85
CA VAL A 398 -4.42 23.13 21.97
C VAL A 398 -5.82 23.50 21.55
N ALA A 399 -6.19 24.77 21.76
CA ALA A 399 -7.53 25.28 21.40
C ALA A 399 -7.77 25.18 19.88
N LYS A 400 -9.05 25.09 19.48
CA LYS A 400 -9.41 24.88 18.06
C LYS A 400 -9.00 26.04 17.15
N ASP A 401 -8.98 27.23 17.67
CA ASP A 401 -8.61 28.49 17.00
C ASP A 401 -7.10 28.74 16.98
N GLU A 402 -6.32 28.00 17.74
CA GLU A 402 -4.86 28.09 17.72
C GLU A 402 -4.25 27.19 16.62
N SER A 403 -3.25 27.71 15.93
CA SER A 403 -2.56 26.98 14.88
C SER A 403 -1.60 25.92 15.43
N LEU A 404 -1.56 24.74 14.78
CA LEU A 404 -0.75 23.61 15.19
C LEU A 404 -0.05 22.98 13.99
N ILE A 405 1.24 22.65 14.13
CA ILE A 405 2.02 21.84 13.19
C ILE A 405 2.56 20.62 13.94
N LEU A 406 2.39 19.45 13.37
CA LEU A 406 3.08 18.23 13.81
C LEU A 406 4.17 17.86 12.79
N ILE A 407 5.39 17.67 13.27
CA ILE A 407 6.50 17.10 12.49
C ILE A 407 6.84 15.75 13.10
N ALA A 408 6.89 14.69 12.30
CA ALA A 408 7.10 13.36 12.81
C ALA A 408 7.91 12.47 11.87
N THR A 409 8.55 11.44 12.43
CA THR A 409 9.08 10.34 11.63
C THR A 409 7.92 9.40 11.24
N GLY A 410 7.91 8.93 9.98
CA GLY A 410 6.77 8.19 9.42
C GLY A 410 6.32 6.96 10.21
N SER A 411 7.25 6.25 10.87
CA SER A 411 6.96 5.10 11.71
C SER A 411 6.06 5.41 12.91
N LEU A 412 6.08 6.66 13.42
CA LEU A 412 5.33 7.07 14.61
C LEU A 412 3.87 7.44 14.32
N VAL A 413 3.60 7.89 13.11
CA VAL A 413 2.23 8.20 12.67
C VAL A 413 1.52 6.93 12.13
N GLY A 414 2.22 5.80 12.05
CA GLY A 414 1.70 4.52 11.60
C GLY A 414 0.70 3.91 12.58
N GLU A 415 1.15 3.05 13.48
CA GLU A 415 0.30 2.31 14.41
C GLU A 415 0.05 3.07 15.72
N GLY A 416 -1.20 3.07 16.19
CA GLY A 416 -1.57 3.61 17.51
C GLY A 416 -1.68 5.14 17.62
N PHE A 417 -1.32 5.92 16.60
CA PHE A 417 -1.46 7.37 16.62
C PHE A 417 -2.90 7.81 16.29
N ASP A 418 -3.52 8.61 17.14
CA ASP A 418 -4.87 9.14 16.94
C ASP A 418 -4.97 10.63 17.31
N PHE A 419 -5.04 11.48 16.27
CA PHE A 419 -5.30 12.90 16.42
C PHE A 419 -6.21 13.40 15.29
N PRO A 420 -7.54 13.39 15.49
CA PRO A 420 -8.55 13.63 14.44
C PRO A 420 -8.50 15.01 13.79
N ARG A 421 -7.90 16.01 14.44
CA ARG A 421 -7.79 17.38 13.93
C ARG A 421 -6.92 17.51 12.69
N LEU A 422 -5.96 16.60 12.46
CA LEU A 422 -5.08 16.63 11.27
C LEU A 422 -5.90 16.53 9.99
N ASP A 423 -5.65 17.44 9.07
CA ASP A 423 -6.35 17.53 7.78
C ASP A 423 -5.43 17.65 6.56
N THR A 424 -4.14 17.86 6.78
CA THR A 424 -3.16 18.00 5.69
C THR A 424 -1.90 17.21 5.99
N LEU A 425 -1.46 16.40 5.02
CA LEU A 425 -0.24 15.60 5.08
C LEU A 425 0.79 16.14 4.09
N PHE A 426 1.99 16.43 4.57
CA PHE A 426 3.16 16.75 3.77
C PHE A 426 4.10 15.54 3.77
N MET A 427 4.25 14.86 2.64
CA MET A 427 5.19 13.74 2.50
C MET A 427 6.60 14.27 2.17
N ALA A 428 7.30 14.76 3.18
CA ALA A 428 8.66 15.28 3.01
C ALA A 428 9.66 14.18 2.61
N THR A 429 9.41 12.92 2.99
CA THR A 429 10.13 11.76 2.47
C THR A 429 9.17 10.81 1.75
N LEU A 430 9.58 10.36 0.58
CA LEU A 430 8.76 9.55 -0.30
C LEU A 430 8.66 8.10 0.17
N VAL A 431 7.48 7.53 0.02
CA VAL A 431 7.19 6.11 0.26
C VAL A 431 6.63 5.49 -1.02
N SER A 432 6.93 4.22 -1.26
CA SER A 432 6.45 3.50 -2.46
C SER A 432 5.36 2.48 -2.14
N PHE A 433 5.27 2.06 -0.88
CA PHE A 433 4.37 0.98 -0.50
C PHE A 433 2.95 1.51 -0.27
N ARG A 434 2.00 0.95 -1.02
CA ARG A 434 0.59 1.33 -0.97
C ARG A 434 0.01 1.33 0.46
N GLY A 435 0.27 0.27 1.24
CA GLY A 435 -0.24 0.14 2.60
C GLY A 435 0.18 1.29 3.52
N VAL A 436 1.41 1.81 3.34
CA VAL A 436 1.90 2.96 4.11
C VAL A 436 1.14 4.23 3.74
N VAL A 437 0.88 4.45 2.43
CA VAL A 437 0.07 5.58 1.95
C VAL A 437 -1.36 5.48 2.51
N GLU A 438 -1.96 4.30 2.47
CA GLU A 438 -3.30 4.05 3.04
C GLU A 438 -3.34 4.29 4.56
N GLN A 439 -2.30 3.90 5.30
CA GLN A 439 -2.19 4.15 6.74
C GLN A 439 -2.09 5.64 7.04
N TYR A 440 -1.23 6.38 6.34
CA TYR A 440 -1.06 7.81 6.54
C TYR A 440 -2.31 8.59 6.17
N ALA A 441 -2.89 8.31 5.00
CA ALA A 441 -4.15 8.89 4.57
C ALA A 441 -5.29 8.58 5.55
N GLY A 442 -5.34 7.34 6.07
CA GLY A 442 -6.33 6.91 7.04
C GLY A 442 -6.30 7.68 8.38
N ARG A 443 -5.14 8.26 8.76
CA ARG A 443 -5.04 9.12 9.95
C ARG A 443 -5.69 10.48 9.73
N LEU A 444 -5.62 11.00 8.50
CA LEU A 444 -6.32 12.23 8.13
C LEU A 444 -7.84 12.04 8.04
N ASN A 445 -8.28 10.83 7.66
CA ASN A 445 -9.69 10.51 7.42
C ASN A 445 -10.50 10.27 8.73
N ARG A 446 -10.01 10.76 9.87
CA ARG A 446 -10.73 10.77 11.13
C ARG A 446 -11.80 11.87 11.13
N ASP A 447 -12.96 11.55 11.70
CA ASP A 447 -14.05 12.50 11.84
C ASP A 447 -13.65 13.63 12.79
N TYR A 448 -13.79 14.85 12.33
CA TYR A 448 -13.57 16.05 13.12
C TYR A 448 -14.52 17.17 12.66
N ALA A 449 -15.17 17.83 13.59
CA ALA A 449 -16.16 18.85 13.30
C ALA A 449 -15.54 20.02 12.52
N GLY A 450 -16.10 20.31 11.33
CA GLY A 450 -15.64 21.38 10.44
C GLY A 450 -14.58 20.95 9.42
N LYS A 451 -14.24 19.67 9.34
CA LYS A 451 -13.34 19.15 8.31
C LYS A 451 -14.10 18.93 6.99
N GLU A 452 -13.85 19.76 5.99
CA GLU A 452 -14.48 19.71 4.67
C GLU A 452 -13.71 18.84 3.68
N ASN A 453 -12.41 18.84 3.80
CA ASN A 453 -11.51 18.05 2.94
C ASN A 453 -10.23 17.65 3.67
N VAL A 454 -9.55 16.67 3.12
CA VAL A 454 -8.21 16.25 3.52
C VAL A 454 -7.27 16.35 2.34
N ILE A 455 -6.05 16.83 2.57
CA ILE A 455 -5.09 17.13 1.51
C ILE A 455 -3.78 16.38 1.77
N ILE A 456 -3.24 15.79 0.72
CA ILE A 456 -1.88 15.24 0.70
C ILE A 456 -1.03 16.08 -0.27
N TYR A 457 0.04 16.68 0.24
CA TYR A 457 1.11 17.26 -0.58
C TYR A 457 2.13 16.17 -0.88
N ASP A 458 2.20 15.75 -2.14
CA ASP A 458 3.11 14.71 -2.62
C ASP A 458 4.25 15.35 -3.42
N TYR A 459 5.46 15.38 -2.84
CA TYR A 459 6.63 15.93 -3.51
C TYR A 459 7.20 14.94 -4.50
N VAL A 460 7.23 15.33 -5.79
CA VAL A 460 7.64 14.48 -6.90
C VAL A 460 9.07 14.84 -7.32
N ASP A 461 10.01 13.97 -6.95
CA ASP A 461 11.45 14.12 -7.28
C ASP A 461 11.77 13.28 -8.54
N ASN A 462 11.25 13.71 -9.69
CA ASN A 462 11.24 12.97 -10.97
C ASN A 462 12.61 12.79 -11.62
N HIS A 463 13.61 13.61 -11.26
CA HIS A 463 14.98 13.47 -11.80
C HIS A 463 15.76 12.29 -11.24
N ILE A 464 15.20 11.57 -10.25
CA ILE A 464 15.78 10.35 -9.69
C ILE A 464 14.86 9.19 -10.05
N PRO A 465 15.25 8.29 -10.98
CA PRO A 465 14.38 7.22 -11.51
C PRO A 465 13.73 6.34 -10.45
N MET A 466 14.40 6.13 -9.32
CA MET A 466 13.84 5.41 -8.19
C MET A 466 12.58 6.10 -7.63
N PHE A 467 12.64 7.42 -7.45
CA PHE A 467 11.52 8.21 -6.90
C PHE A 467 10.39 8.38 -7.91
N ASP A 468 10.71 8.46 -9.19
CA ASP A 468 9.74 8.44 -10.28
C ASP A 468 8.90 7.15 -10.25
N ASN A 469 9.56 5.99 -10.19
CA ASN A 469 8.89 4.70 -10.03
C ASN A 469 8.06 4.60 -8.74
N MET A 470 8.53 5.21 -7.64
CA MET A 470 7.78 5.25 -6.38
C MET A 470 6.53 6.14 -6.50
N TYR A 471 6.62 7.25 -7.23
CA TYR A 471 5.48 8.13 -7.50
C TYR A 471 4.39 7.42 -8.30
N ALA A 472 4.75 6.71 -9.36
CA ALA A 472 3.80 5.92 -10.13
C ALA A 472 3.01 4.90 -9.26
N LYS A 473 3.67 4.25 -8.31
CA LYS A 473 3.01 3.35 -7.35
C LYS A 473 2.06 4.10 -6.41
N ARG A 474 2.44 5.33 -5.98
CA ARG A 474 1.55 6.17 -5.16
C ARG A 474 0.32 6.63 -5.92
N LEU A 475 0.43 6.93 -7.22
CA LEU A 475 -0.72 7.27 -8.06
C LEU A 475 -1.80 6.16 -8.04
N GLN A 476 -1.38 4.90 -8.15
CA GLN A 476 -2.31 3.76 -8.03
C GLN A 476 -2.94 3.68 -6.63
N ALA A 477 -2.15 3.91 -5.58
CA ALA A 477 -2.67 3.91 -4.22
C ALA A 477 -3.73 5.00 -4.02
N TYR A 478 -3.47 6.23 -4.49
CA TYR A 478 -4.43 7.34 -4.41
C TYR A 478 -5.75 7.02 -5.11
N LYS A 479 -5.71 6.52 -6.34
CA LYS A 479 -6.90 6.08 -7.07
C LYS A 479 -7.72 5.06 -6.29
N GLN A 480 -7.05 4.09 -5.67
CA GLN A 480 -7.71 3.00 -4.94
C GLN A 480 -8.33 3.45 -3.62
N ILE A 481 -7.72 4.42 -2.93
CA ILE A 481 -8.27 4.98 -1.69
C ILE A 481 -9.23 6.17 -1.91
N GLY A 482 -9.49 6.52 -3.18
CA GLY A 482 -10.48 7.54 -3.54
C GLY A 482 -10.00 8.97 -3.41
N TYR A 483 -8.68 9.21 -3.44
CA TYR A 483 -8.13 10.55 -3.52
C TYR A 483 -8.16 11.07 -4.95
N GLU A 484 -8.49 12.34 -5.12
CA GLU A 484 -8.51 13.06 -6.39
C GLU A 484 -7.25 13.92 -6.52
N LEU A 485 -6.65 13.88 -7.71
CA LEU A 485 -5.49 14.73 -8.03
C LEU A 485 -5.97 16.15 -8.35
N VAL A 486 -5.40 17.12 -7.66
CA VAL A 486 -5.70 18.54 -7.89
C VAL A 486 -4.43 19.25 -8.33
N CYS A 487 -4.51 19.96 -9.43
CA CYS A 487 -3.43 20.80 -9.95
C CYS A 487 -3.81 22.27 -9.89
N GLY A 488 -2.97 23.06 -9.22
CA GLY A 488 -3.09 24.50 -9.13
C GLY A 488 -4.07 25.02 -8.07
N LEU A 489 -3.67 26.08 -7.40
CA LEU A 489 -4.42 26.81 -6.37
C LEU A 489 -5.46 27.77 -6.98
N GLN A 490 -6.29 27.37 -7.94
CA GLN A 490 -7.30 28.28 -8.49
C GLN A 490 -8.71 27.70 -8.48
N ASN A 491 -9.61 28.48 -7.87
CA ASN A 491 -11.05 28.35 -7.79
C ASN A 491 -11.71 28.30 -9.18
N ASN A 492 -11.80 27.15 -9.79
CA ASN A 492 -12.78 26.93 -10.84
C ASN A 492 -13.21 25.46 -10.84
N LYS A 493 -14.50 25.20 -10.99
CA LYS A 493 -15.08 23.89 -11.20
C LYS A 493 -14.35 23.20 -12.35
N GLN A 494 -13.41 22.34 -12.04
CA GLN A 494 -12.56 21.72 -13.05
C GLN A 494 -12.88 20.25 -13.22
N GLU A 495 -12.69 19.82 -14.45
CA GLU A 495 -12.73 18.44 -14.89
C GLU A 495 -11.90 17.57 -13.94
N ALA A 496 -12.48 16.45 -13.51
CA ALA A 496 -11.82 15.50 -12.64
C ALA A 496 -10.53 14.99 -13.32
N HIS A 497 -9.40 15.18 -12.66
CA HIS A 497 -8.14 14.58 -13.09
C HIS A 497 -8.20 13.08 -12.83
N ALA A 498 -7.70 12.26 -13.77
CA ALA A 498 -7.82 10.84 -13.70
C ALA A 498 -6.45 10.15 -13.71
N ILE A 499 -6.38 9.03 -13.01
CA ILE A 499 -5.25 8.11 -13.06
C ILE A 499 -5.68 6.90 -13.87
N TYR A 500 -4.86 6.53 -14.85
CA TYR A 500 -5.08 5.44 -15.78
C TYR A 500 -4.00 4.36 -15.60
N ASP A 501 -4.35 3.13 -15.91
CA ASP A 501 -3.43 2.00 -16.04
C ASP A 501 -3.13 1.68 -17.51
N GLY A 502 -2.30 0.67 -17.74
CA GLY A 502 -1.89 0.27 -19.10
C GLY A 502 -3.04 -0.09 -20.03
N ASP A 503 -4.19 -0.52 -19.49
CA ASP A 503 -5.35 -0.94 -20.28
C ASP A 503 -6.34 0.21 -20.54
N THR A 504 -6.37 1.23 -19.67
CA THR A 504 -7.43 2.26 -19.67
C THR A 504 -6.99 3.61 -20.23
N TYR A 505 -5.68 3.89 -20.32
CA TYR A 505 -5.20 5.22 -20.73
C TYR A 505 -5.38 5.51 -22.23
N SER A 506 -5.26 4.49 -23.09
CA SER A 506 -5.06 4.67 -24.53
C SER A 506 -6.21 5.38 -25.21
N GLU A 507 -7.46 5.12 -24.83
CA GLU A 507 -8.64 5.74 -25.43
C GLU A 507 -8.66 7.26 -25.17
N ILE A 508 -8.45 7.67 -23.93
CA ILE A 508 -8.46 9.10 -23.53
C ILE A 508 -7.21 9.81 -24.06
N TYR A 509 -6.06 9.14 -24.04
CA TYR A 509 -4.81 9.66 -24.57
C TYR A 509 -4.92 9.95 -26.08
N ASN A 510 -5.44 9.00 -26.86
CA ASN A 510 -5.67 9.18 -28.29
C ASN A 510 -6.67 10.32 -28.58
N LYS A 511 -7.71 10.45 -27.73
CA LYS A 511 -8.66 11.57 -27.85
C LYS A 511 -8.00 12.90 -27.60
N ASP A 512 -7.11 13.00 -26.60
CA ASP A 512 -6.35 14.23 -26.33
C ASP A 512 -5.40 14.57 -27.50
N LEU A 513 -4.70 13.57 -28.06
CA LEU A 513 -3.85 13.78 -29.26
C LEU A 513 -4.67 14.27 -30.45
N LEU A 514 -5.84 13.69 -30.71
CA LEU A 514 -6.74 14.09 -31.80
C LEU A 514 -7.30 15.50 -31.60
N ASN A 515 -7.44 15.97 -30.39
CA ASN A 515 -7.95 17.30 -30.07
C ASN A 515 -6.83 18.38 -30.00
N ALA A 516 -5.58 18.00 -30.12
CA ALA A 516 -4.45 18.95 -30.09
C ALA A 516 -4.54 19.99 -31.20
N ASN A 517 -4.22 21.25 -30.90
CA ASN A 517 -4.32 22.38 -31.85
C ASN A 517 -3.02 23.18 -31.99
N LYS A 518 -2.05 23.06 -31.05
CA LYS A 518 -0.82 23.87 -31.04
C LYS A 518 0.43 23.00 -31.09
N ASN A 519 0.61 22.14 -30.09
CA ASN A 519 1.79 21.29 -30.00
C ASN A 519 1.52 19.99 -29.24
N ILE A 520 2.29 18.97 -29.56
CA ILE A 520 2.35 17.69 -28.89
C ILE A 520 3.81 17.38 -28.59
N ILE A 521 4.13 17.15 -27.33
CA ILE A 521 5.47 16.72 -26.88
C ILE A 521 5.29 15.37 -26.21
N ILE A 522 5.99 14.34 -26.67
CA ILE A 522 5.96 13.01 -26.06
C ILE A 522 7.38 12.63 -25.66
N SER A 523 7.58 12.36 -24.37
CA SER A 523 8.84 11.89 -23.82
C SER A 523 8.68 10.41 -23.39
N SER A 524 9.53 9.56 -23.95
CA SER A 524 9.54 8.11 -23.67
C SER A 524 10.96 7.58 -23.80
N PRO A 525 11.56 7.00 -22.74
CA PRO A 525 12.92 6.48 -22.76
C PRO A 525 13.11 5.34 -23.76
N ALA A 526 12.05 4.59 -24.03
CA ALA A 526 12.05 3.50 -24.98
C ALA A 526 11.00 3.71 -26.08
N ILE A 527 11.29 3.18 -27.27
CA ILE A 527 10.37 3.18 -28.41
C ILE A 527 10.19 1.74 -28.92
N SER A 528 9.06 1.47 -29.55
CA SER A 528 8.81 0.21 -30.27
C SER A 528 8.13 0.50 -31.61
N GLY A 529 8.46 -0.27 -32.63
CA GLY A 529 7.88 -0.11 -33.96
C GLY A 529 6.37 -0.23 -33.92
N GLN A 530 5.83 -1.18 -33.18
CA GLN A 530 4.38 -1.36 -33.05
C GLN A 530 3.71 -0.07 -32.56
N LYS A 531 4.18 0.49 -31.44
CA LYS A 531 3.60 1.71 -30.84
C LYS A 531 3.79 2.94 -31.71
N ILE A 532 4.96 3.08 -32.32
CA ILE A 532 5.24 4.17 -33.25
C ILE A 532 4.25 4.13 -34.43
N TYR A 533 4.08 2.96 -35.08
CA TYR A 533 3.20 2.85 -36.22
C TYR A 533 1.70 2.95 -35.85
N GLU A 534 1.31 2.63 -34.62
CA GLU A 534 -0.04 2.91 -34.11
C GLU A 534 -0.32 4.43 -34.01
N LEU A 535 0.63 5.21 -33.56
CA LEU A 535 0.48 6.64 -33.30
C LEU A 535 0.86 7.53 -34.50
N ILE A 536 1.71 7.04 -35.39
CA ILE A 536 2.31 7.87 -36.47
C ILE A 536 1.25 8.53 -37.35
N ASN A 537 0.16 7.82 -37.64
CA ASN A 537 -0.91 8.35 -38.48
C ASN A 537 -1.63 9.52 -37.79
N ILE A 538 -1.93 9.41 -36.49
CA ILE A 538 -2.58 10.47 -35.71
C ILE A 538 -1.66 11.70 -35.63
N LEU A 539 -0.39 11.47 -35.30
CA LEU A 539 0.57 12.54 -35.11
C LEU A 539 0.92 13.25 -36.44
N GLN A 540 1.00 12.49 -37.55
CA GLN A 540 1.25 13.02 -38.89
C GLN A 540 0.04 13.83 -39.40
N GLU A 541 -1.18 13.37 -39.16
CA GLU A 541 -2.39 14.12 -39.48
C GLU A 541 -2.40 15.47 -38.73
N LYS A 542 -2.08 15.47 -37.44
CA LYS A 542 -1.99 16.69 -36.63
C LYS A 542 -0.93 17.64 -37.16
N GLN A 543 0.24 17.11 -37.53
CA GLN A 543 1.30 17.93 -38.10
C GLN A 543 0.90 18.58 -39.43
N THR A 544 0.19 17.86 -40.31
CA THR A 544 -0.33 18.43 -41.55
C THR A 544 -1.34 19.56 -41.31
N MET A 545 -1.99 19.56 -40.13
CA MET A 545 -2.87 20.62 -39.64
C MET A 545 -2.13 21.78 -38.97
N GLY A 546 -0.80 21.73 -38.89
CA GLY A 546 0.04 22.80 -38.31
C GLY A 546 0.34 22.61 -36.82
N VAL A 547 0.06 21.43 -36.23
CA VAL A 547 0.44 21.10 -34.85
C VAL A 547 1.90 20.67 -34.82
N GLU A 548 2.71 21.27 -33.95
CA GLU A 548 4.12 20.91 -33.78
C GLU A 548 4.23 19.61 -33.00
N VAL A 549 4.92 18.59 -33.54
CA VAL A 549 5.13 17.30 -32.89
C VAL A 549 6.59 17.11 -32.52
N THR A 550 6.88 16.95 -31.26
CA THR A 550 8.21 16.71 -30.69
C THR A 550 8.25 15.37 -29.96
N ILE A 551 9.22 14.54 -30.26
CA ILE A 551 9.51 13.29 -29.58
C ILE A 551 10.83 13.43 -28.82
N VAL A 552 10.82 13.16 -27.53
CA VAL A 552 12.02 13.07 -26.69
C VAL A 552 12.27 11.62 -26.34
N THR A 553 13.44 11.09 -26.66
CA THR A 553 13.76 9.67 -26.43
C THR A 553 15.27 9.48 -26.27
N CYS A 554 15.68 8.30 -25.79
CA CYS A 554 17.09 7.99 -25.66
C CYS A 554 17.79 7.82 -27.02
N THR A 555 19.13 7.93 -27.05
CA THR A 555 19.89 7.63 -28.24
C THR A 555 19.77 6.15 -28.62
N PRO A 556 19.80 5.79 -29.93
CA PRO A 556 19.67 4.40 -30.36
C PRO A 556 20.64 3.43 -29.71
N ASP A 557 21.84 3.89 -29.34
CA ASP A 557 22.87 3.07 -28.70
C ASP A 557 22.52 2.63 -27.25
N THR A 558 21.55 3.29 -26.63
CA THR A 558 21.12 2.99 -25.25
C THR A 558 20.00 1.95 -25.16
N TYR A 559 19.41 1.52 -26.27
CA TYR A 559 18.27 0.59 -26.28
C TYR A 559 18.62 -0.88 -26.01
N GLY A 560 19.86 -1.22 -25.64
CA GLY A 560 20.23 -2.57 -25.28
C GLY A 560 20.16 -3.56 -26.45
N PHE A 561 19.97 -4.85 -26.17
CA PHE A 561 20.00 -5.93 -27.17
C PHE A 561 18.98 -5.73 -28.29
N GLY A 562 19.42 -5.26 -29.44
CA GLY A 562 18.63 -5.08 -30.64
C GLY A 562 19.51 -4.64 -31.81
N ASP A 563 19.00 -4.82 -33.03
CA ASP A 563 19.67 -4.33 -34.23
C ASP A 563 19.66 -2.80 -34.23
N ALA A 564 20.81 -2.17 -34.06
CA ALA A 564 20.97 -0.71 -34.09
C ALA A 564 20.39 -0.10 -35.39
N ALA A 565 20.45 -0.82 -36.50
CA ALA A 565 19.88 -0.43 -37.78
C ALA A 565 18.33 -0.30 -37.68
N TYR A 566 17.69 -1.19 -36.95
CA TYR A 566 16.23 -1.12 -36.71
C TYR A 566 15.82 0.16 -35.95
N TRP A 567 16.55 0.49 -34.91
CA TRP A 567 16.27 1.70 -34.11
C TRP A 567 16.56 2.97 -34.91
N MET A 568 17.64 3.00 -35.68
CA MET A 568 17.95 4.10 -36.62
C MET A 568 16.84 4.26 -37.67
N GLN A 569 16.31 3.16 -38.19
CA GLN A 569 15.21 3.20 -39.15
C GLN A 569 13.93 3.81 -38.53
N LEU A 570 13.57 3.45 -37.29
CA LEU A 570 12.41 4.02 -36.59
C LEU A 570 12.59 5.53 -36.37
N HIS A 571 13.78 6.00 -36.00
CA HIS A 571 14.06 7.41 -35.88
C HIS A 571 13.93 8.15 -37.22
N GLU A 572 14.39 7.51 -38.31
CA GLU A 572 14.28 8.07 -39.65
C GLU A 572 12.82 8.12 -40.14
N ASP A 573 12.02 7.11 -39.81
CA ASP A 573 10.59 7.08 -40.17
C ASP A 573 9.83 8.19 -39.44
N MET A 574 10.12 8.43 -38.17
CA MET A 574 9.56 9.55 -37.42
C MET A 574 9.97 10.91 -37.98
N ARG A 575 11.26 11.06 -38.41
CA ARG A 575 11.71 12.30 -39.06
C ARG A 575 11.04 12.51 -40.43
N LYS A 576 10.87 11.45 -41.21
CA LYS A 576 10.14 11.52 -42.49
C LYS A 576 8.68 11.87 -42.30
N ALA A 577 8.08 11.46 -41.19
CA ALA A 577 6.75 11.91 -40.77
C ALA A 577 6.73 13.39 -40.36
N GLY A 578 7.90 14.06 -40.27
CA GLY A 578 8.08 15.46 -39.99
C GLY A 578 8.19 15.80 -38.50
N PHE A 579 8.36 14.80 -37.63
CA PHE A 579 8.49 15.05 -36.19
C PHE A 579 9.88 15.57 -35.84
N TYR A 580 9.93 16.51 -34.89
CA TYR A 580 11.20 16.89 -34.28
C TYR A 580 11.59 15.84 -33.22
N ILE A 581 12.82 15.28 -33.32
CA ILE A 581 13.32 14.28 -32.40
C ILE A 581 14.48 14.85 -31.61
N LYS A 582 14.30 14.93 -30.29
CA LYS A 582 15.36 15.24 -29.33
C LYS A 582 15.84 13.93 -28.71
N THR A 583 17.10 13.62 -28.87
CA THR A 583 17.73 12.45 -28.22
C THR A 583 18.48 12.87 -26.98
N VAL A 584 18.42 12.02 -25.93
CA VAL A 584 19.14 12.16 -24.67
C VAL A 584 20.02 10.93 -24.44
N GLU A 585 21.19 11.11 -23.82
CA GLU A 585 22.18 10.04 -23.72
C GLU A 585 21.90 9.04 -22.60
N GLU A 586 21.28 9.46 -21.50
CA GLU A 586 21.14 8.61 -20.31
C GLU A 586 19.72 8.10 -20.09
N SER A 587 18.77 8.97 -19.87
CA SER A 587 17.35 8.65 -19.59
C SER A 587 16.49 9.89 -19.77
N CYS A 588 15.23 9.70 -20.11
CA CYS A 588 14.22 10.76 -20.08
C CYS A 588 12.98 10.26 -19.33
N GLU A 589 12.15 11.20 -18.88
CA GLU A 589 10.93 10.91 -18.17
C GLU A 589 9.83 10.41 -19.12
N HIS A 590 8.81 9.75 -18.54
CA HIS A 590 7.62 9.32 -19.26
C HIS A 590 6.51 10.36 -19.12
N PHE A 591 6.36 11.20 -20.13
CA PHE A 591 5.27 12.19 -20.16
C PHE A 591 4.82 12.52 -21.57
N ALA A 592 3.62 13.10 -21.67
CA ALA A 592 3.22 13.87 -22.83
C ALA A 592 2.64 15.22 -22.39
N ILE A 593 2.90 16.25 -23.20
CA ILE A 593 2.33 17.58 -23.06
C ILE A 593 1.58 17.91 -24.34
N ILE A 594 0.31 18.28 -24.21
CA ILE A 594 -0.56 18.62 -25.32
C ILE A 594 -1.03 20.06 -25.14
N ASP A 595 -0.80 20.89 -26.14
CA ASP A 595 -1.18 22.32 -26.19
C ASP A 595 -0.62 23.16 -25.03
N ARG A 596 0.44 22.69 -24.35
CA ARG A 596 1.03 23.28 -23.13
C ARG A 596 0.05 23.38 -21.96
N GLU A 597 -0.96 22.54 -21.93
CA GLU A 597 -2.03 22.57 -20.94
C GLU A 597 -2.33 21.19 -20.38
N ILE A 598 -2.51 20.17 -21.24
CA ILE A 598 -2.77 18.80 -20.80
C ILE A 598 -1.43 18.09 -20.62
N VAL A 599 -1.22 17.56 -19.44
CA VAL A 599 -0.03 16.77 -19.07
C VAL A 599 -0.43 15.35 -18.74
N TRP A 600 0.22 14.41 -19.41
CA TRP A 600 0.24 13.00 -19.08
C TRP A 600 1.58 12.67 -18.45
N TYR A 601 1.61 12.18 -17.21
CA TYR A 601 2.84 11.89 -16.47
C TYR A 601 2.71 10.61 -15.64
N GLY A 602 3.70 9.72 -15.72
CA GLY A 602 3.70 8.46 -14.97
C GLY A 602 4.85 7.55 -15.38
N ASN A 603 4.67 6.23 -15.32
CA ASN A 603 5.66 5.26 -15.76
C ASN A 603 5.21 4.43 -16.99
N ILE A 604 4.07 4.78 -17.60
CA ILE A 604 3.65 4.19 -18.86
C ILE A 604 4.57 4.69 -19.97
N ASN A 605 5.17 3.74 -20.70
CA ASN A 605 5.86 4.05 -21.95
C ASN A 605 4.85 4.41 -23.03
N LEU A 606 4.78 5.68 -23.38
CA LEU A 606 3.83 6.15 -24.40
C LEU A 606 4.19 5.69 -25.82
N LEU A 607 5.46 5.36 -26.07
CA LEU A 607 5.99 4.93 -27.37
C LEU A 607 6.52 3.49 -27.38
N ALA A 608 6.37 2.73 -26.28
CA ALA A 608 6.80 1.34 -26.18
C ALA A 608 5.78 0.48 -25.43
N LYS A 609 6.08 -0.81 -25.29
CA LYS A 609 5.22 -1.77 -24.57
C LYS A 609 5.28 -1.51 -23.08
N ASN A 610 4.11 -1.50 -22.42
CA ASN A 610 3.95 -1.28 -20.99
C ASN A 610 3.96 -2.57 -20.18
N LYS A 611 4.24 -2.45 -18.88
CA LYS A 611 4.05 -3.51 -17.90
C LYS A 611 2.65 -3.45 -17.31
N ILE A 612 2.19 -4.56 -16.73
CA ILE A 612 0.83 -4.68 -16.15
C ILE A 612 0.60 -3.69 -15.00
N ASP A 613 1.67 -3.35 -14.26
CA ASP A 613 1.59 -2.46 -13.08
C ASP A 613 1.89 -0.99 -13.39
N ASP A 614 2.08 -0.64 -14.66
CA ASP A 614 2.34 0.74 -15.05
C ASP A 614 1.09 1.61 -14.96
N SER A 615 1.26 2.87 -14.55
CA SER A 615 0.17 3.85 -14.43
C SER A 615 0.61 5.23 -14.89
N ILE A 616 -0.36 6.03 -15.30
CA ILE A 616 -0.15 7.40 -15.76
C ILE A 616 -1.29 8.30 -15.28
N MET A 617 -0.96 9.53 -14.88
CA MET A 617 -1.97 10.54 -14.58
C MET A 617 -2.18 11.46 -15.77
N ARG A 618 -3.42 11.95 -15.92
CA ARG A 618 -3.80 13.02 -16.80
C ARG A 618 -4.17 14.27 -16.00
N VAL A 619 -3.57 15.39 -16.33
CA VAL A 619 -3.70 16.63 -15.59
C VAL A 619 -3.85 17.78 -16.57
N SER A 620 -4.74 18.73 -16.31
CA SER A 620 -4.79 20.02 -17.03
C SER A 620 -4.10 21.08 -16.17
N SER A 621 -2.85 21.43 -16.51
CA SER A 621 -2.06 22.46 -15.80
C SER A 621 -0.97 23.03 -16.69
N THR A 622 -1.07 24.32 -16.93
CA THR A 622 -0.07 25.11 -17.67
C THR A 622 1.24 25.27 -16.90
N GLU A 623 1.16 25.27 -15.57
CA GLU A 623 2.31 25.36 -14.68
C GLU A 623 3.16 24.10 -14.78
N ILE A 624 2.54 22.93 -14.61
CA ILE A 624 3.24 21.64 -14.72
C ILE A 624 3.80 21.44 -16.13
N ALA A 625 3.03 21.79 -17.17
CA ALA A 625 3.50 21.72 -18.54
C ALA A 625 4.75 22.60 -18.75
N SER A 626 4.74 23.81 -18.19
CA SER A 626 5.87 24.74 -18.29
C SER A 626 7.10 24.25 -17.54
N GLU A 627 6.92 23.70 -16.34
CA GLU A 627 8.01 23.11 -15.55
C GLU A 627 8.66 21.91 -16.27
N LEU A 628 7.86 20.97 -16.79
CA LEU A 628 8.37 19.82 -17.56
C LEU A 628 9.09 20.26 -18.84
N MET A 629 8.59 21.29 -19.53
CA MET A 629 9.26 21.84 -20.70
C MET A 629 10.60 22.48 -20.33
N GLU A 630 10.65 23.24 -19.24
CA GLU A 630 11.90 23.86 -18.76
C GLU A 630 12.95 22.81 -18.38
N LEU A 631 12.53 21.75 -17.71
CA LEU A 631 13.38 20.64 -17.33
C LEU A 631 13.92 19.88 -18.56
N THR A 632 13.08 19.68 -19.56
CA THR A 632 13.44 18.90 -20.76
C THR A 632 14.28 19.69 -21.75
N PHE A 633 13.99 20.97 -21.95
CA PHE A 633 14.62 21.79 -22.99
C PHE A 633 15.58 22.86 -22.43
N GLY A 634 15.52 23.20 -21.13
CA GLY A 634 16.33 24.23 -20.49
C GLY A 634 15.89 25.66 -20.81
N ASN A 635 16.48 26.65 -20.10
CA ASN A 635 16.13 28.05 -20.28
C ASN A 635 16.60 28.67 -21.62
N ASN A 636 17.54 28.04 -22.32
CA ASN A 636 18.11 28.57 -23.58
C ASN A 636 17.23 28.31 -24.80
N ASP A 637 16.37 27.27 -24.78
CA ASP A 637 15.51 26.93 -25.93
C ASP A 637 14.22 27.80 -25.99
N ARG A 638 13.95 28.63 -24.96
CA ARG A 638 12.83 29.57 -24.95
C ARG A 638 12.98 30.75 -25.93
N LYS A 639 14.20 31.06 -26.36
CA LYS A 639 14.48 32.22 -27.23
C LYS A 639 14.59 31.90 -28.72
N ASN A 640 14.75 30.66 -29.06
CA ASN A 640 14.74 30.23 -30.45
C ASN A 640 13.37 29.62 -30.75
N ASN A 641 12.52 30.38 -31.44
CA ASN A 641 11.40 29.80 -32.17
C ASN A 641 11.91 28.56 -32.87
N LEU A 642 11.21 27.42 -32.64
CA LEU A 642 11.47 26.13 -33.28
C LEU A 642 11.29 26.22 -34.82
N VAL A 643 12.02 27.09 -35.44
CA VAL A 643 12.19 27.19 -36.89
C VAL A 643 13.67 27.35 -37.16
N GLN A 644 14.39 26.25 -37.18
CA GLN A 644 15.62 26.15 -37.93
C GLN A 644 15.62 24.86 -38.74
N ASP A 645 15.79 25.09 -40.05
CA ASP A 645 15.90 24.15 -41.13
C ASP A 645 16.51 22.79 -40.78
N PRO A 646 15.82 21.68 -41.15
CA PRO A 646 16.34 20.34 -40.92
C PRO A 646 17.46 19.89 -41.89
N ILE A 647 18.02 20.81 -42.68
CA ILE A 647 19.00 20.46 -43.71
C ILE A 647 20.21 21.35 -43.56
N LYS A 648 21.11 21.05 -42.63
CA LYS A 648 22.56 21.34 -42.68
C LYS A 648 23.29 20.86 -41.42
N ILE A 649 23.33 19.59 -41.17
CA ILE A 649 24.35 19.00 -40.28
C ILE A 649 24.90 17.74 -40.93
N GLU A 650 26.20 17.79 -41.27
CA GLU A 650 27.13 16.69 -41.49
C GLU A 650 27.08 15.86 -42.79
N THR A 651 27.32 16.52 -43.92
CA THR A 651 28.01 15.84 -45.04
C THR A 651 29.55 15.98 -45.00
N ASN A 652 30.13 16.47 -43.91
CA ASN A 652 31.58 16.77 -43.86
C ASN A 652 32.45 15.84 -43.00
N LYS A 653 31.97 14.68 -42.52
CA LYS A 653 32.83 13.72 -41.82
C LYS A 653 32.99 12.34 -42.49
N LEU A 654 32.46 12.13 -43.66
CA LEU A 654 32.65 10.90 -44.44
C LEU A 654 33.57 11.06 -45.67
N LYS A 655 34.49 12.00 -45.63
CA LYS A 655 35.61 12.07 -46.56
C LYS A 655 36.94 12.22 -45.84
N LYS A 656 37.29 11.23 -45.02
CA LYS A 656 38.67 10.86 -44.61
C LYS A 656 38.59 9.65 -43.69
N VAL A 657 38.53 8.48 -44.23
CA VAL A 657 39.37 7.30 -44.06
C VAL A 657 39.08 6.35 -45.22
#